data_eaef228e6fb223cfe279a183f9c03983
#
_entry.id   eaef228e6fb223cfe279a183f9c03983
#
_cell.length_a   1.000
_cell.length_b   1.000
_cell.length_c   1.000
_cell.angle_alpha   90.00
_cell.angle_beta   90.00
_cell.angle_gamma   90.00
#
_symmetry.space_group_name_H-M   'P 1'
#
loop_
_entity.id
_entity.type
_entity.pdbx_description
1 polymer ?
#
loop_
_entity_poly.entity_id
_entity_poly.type
_entity_poly.pdbx_seq_one_letter_code
_entity_poly.pdbx_strand_id
1 'polypeptide(L)'
;MTRDHRLVGLLLGSLLLPFPALAQGGYRLPPQAVADAIDAPPPPSIAFAPDAARALEVHRDSLPGLAEVMRPMERLAGVRIDAPLRARHRTQYNRELWLRDQLGRERTRIPLPEGEQLAGASWSHDSAHFAFTTVGEGGTSLWLGHVNAPGEPRLVTDSLCAILWSGYTWTSAGDGLWYSVAAPLPEAGAANPIPAGPITSECGGELSPLRTYQDLLECAEDAALFEALVRSELFRLDPGSEPLSYGVALWGAPDPAPDGEHVLLRSIERPFSYMMPWSRFPQRIEVRDSNAQLVQAVAEVPLGEGVPIDGVRTGARNHGWRPAHPATLVWCEALDGGDPKRDAQVRDRWLAQAVPFAGEPIELLRTAERARGLTWTADGQRVVAGEYDRDRRWTRALLHDLAQPDAEPRVLEDRSIRDRYGDPGALMTERDAQGQSVLIQDGAFVYRAGEGASDDGARPFLDRQDLESLRTQRMWRCSPGSYESVVALERRTPGRFPRFLSRYESPAEPPNYRLRDLDAQAGGIVALTNFLDPTPELRGVRKQLVTYERADGVPLSATLYLPADWQPGTRLPLFLWAYPREYNDPSTAGQVSGSPYRFTRFSGSSHLFFVTQGWAVMDNATMPVIGDPQTMNDTFVEQIVMAAEAAIDTACDMGVADRGRVAVGGHSYGAFMTANLLAHSDLFQAGIARSGAYNRTLTPFGFQAERRTLWEATDTYIGVSPFLHADGIDEPLLLVHGQMDNNSGTFPMQSERLFQAIKGNGGTSRLVMLPGESHGYRARESVMHVQAESIDWLQRYVGARSVD
;
A
#
# COMPACT_ATOMS: atom_id res chain seq x y z
N MET A 1 -30.40 -35.32 82.36
CA MET A 1 -29.08 -34.73 82.65
C MET A 1 -28.08 -35.48 81.74
N THR A 2 -27.17 -34.75 81.21
CA THR A 2 -26.05 -35.09 80.36
C THR A 2 -26.34 -35.01 78.80
N ARG A 3 -25.73 -34.00 78.21
CA ARG A 3 -25.71 -33.64 76.78
C ARG A 3 -24.56 -34.36 76.11
N ASP A 4 -24.86 -35.02 74.98
CA ASP A 4 -23.83 -35.45 74.10
C ASP A 4 -23.69 -34.42 72.96
N HIS A 5 -22.44 -33.89 72.77
CA HIS A 5 -22.06 -33.07 71.59
C HIS A 5 -21.54 -33.94 70.48
N ARG A 6 -22.24 -33.97 69.34
CA ARG A 6 -21.67 -34.44 68.06
C ARG A 6 -21.23 -33.25 67.26
N LEU A 7 -19.93 -33.23 66.95
CA LEU A 7 -19.34 -32.34 65.97
C LEU A 7 -19.81 -32.77 64.55
N VAL A 8 -20.45 -31.85 63.87
CA VAL A 8 -20.70 -31.94 62.42
C VAL A 8 -19.63 -31.14 61.70
N GLY A 9 -18.72 -31.78 60.98
CA GLY A 9 -17.77 -31.17 60.12
C GLY A 9 -18.45 -30.58 58.87
N LEU A 10 -18.39 -29.23 58.72
CA LEU A 10 -18.78 -28.55 57.48
C LEU A 10 -17.63 -28.64 56.47
N LEU A 11 -17.83 -29.41 55.39
CA LEU A 11 -17.05 -29.30 54.16
C LEU A 11 -17.45 -28.00 53.45
N LEU A 12 -16.60 -26.96 53.52
CA LEU A 12 -16.70 -25.79 52.66
C LEU A 12 -16.20 -26.20 51.25
N GLY A 13 -17.12 -26.51 50.36
CA GLY A 13 -16.86 -26.52 48.93
C GLY A 13 -16.68 -25.09 48.44
N SER A 14 -15.47 -24.72 48.05
CA SER A 14 -15.17 -23.44 47.40
C SER A 14 -15.84 -23.44 46.03
N LEU A 15 -17.02 -22.82 45.94
CA LEU A 15 -17.61 -22.41 44.65
C LEU A 15 -16.70 -21.31 44.07
N LEU A 16 -15.90 -21.68 43.08
CA LEU A 16 -15.26 -20.72 42.18
C LEU A 16 -16.39 -20.06 41.34
N LEU A 17 -16.89 -18.94 41.83
CA LEU A 17 -17.70 -18.03 41.04
C LEU A 17 -16.80 -17.49 39.90
N PRO A 18 -17.26 -17.50 38.63
CA PRO A 18 -16.54 -16.86 37.60
C PRO A 18 -16.47 -15.36 37.89
N PHE A 19 -15.25 -14.86 38.09
CA PHE A 19 -15.03 -13.41 38.18
C PHE A 19 -15.55 -12.77 36.91
N PRO A 20 -16.35 -11.69 36.99
CA PRO A 20 -16.65 -10.91 35.80
C PRO A 20 -15.31 -10.41 35.23
N ALA A 21 -15.13 -10.53 33.92
CA ALA A 21 -13.97 -9.98 33.23
C ALA A 21 -13.95 -8.47 33.45
N LEU A 22 -13.16 -8.03 34.44
CA LEU A 22 -12.87 -6.61 34.62
C LEU A 22 -12.07 -6.14 33.43
N ALA A 23 -12.56 -5.13 32.71
CA ALA A 23 -11.78 -4.43 31.73
C ALA A 23 -10.50 -3.92 32.43
N GLN A 24 -9.34 -4.47 32.08
CA GLN A 24 -8.07 -3.97 32.59
C GLN A 24 -7.81 -2.62 31.90
N GLY A 25 -7.88 -1.53 32.67
CA GLY A 25 -7.55 -0.21 32.18
C GLY A 25 -6.05 -0.04 32.01
N GLY A 26 -5.64 0.57 30.87
CA GLY A 26 -4.27 0.96 30.57
C GLY A 26 -3.57 0.11 29.50
N TYR A 27 -2.61 0.74 28.84
CA TYR A 27 -1.74 0.08 27.85
C TYR A 27 -0.73 -0.83 28.55
N ARG A 28 -0.55 -2.04 28.02
CA ARG A 28 0.40 -3.04 28.49
C ARG A 28 1.69 -2.98 27.69
N LEU A 29 2.80 -3.35 28.31
CA LEU A 29 4.08 -3.52 27.64
C LEU A 29 4.37 -5.02 27.44
N PRO A 30 4.92 -5.41 26.28
CA PRO A 30 5.45 -6.75 26.05
C PRO A 30 6.74 -6.96 26.85
N PRO A 31 7.35 -8.16 26.83
CA PRO A 31 8.69 -8.38 27.38
C PRO A 31 9.68 -7.30 26.91
N GLN A 32 10.60 -6.89 27.80
CA GLN A 32 11.49 -5.76 27.56
C GLN A 32 12.27 -5.85 26.24
N ALA A 33 12.81 -7.03 25.91
CA ALA A 33 13.54 -7.24 24.64
C ALA A 33 12.68 -6.98 23.38
N VAL A 34 11.37 -7.27 23.45
CA VAL A 34 10.41 -6.95 22.37
C VAL A 34 10.16 -5.44 22.32
N ALA A 35 9.99 -4.81 23.50
CA ALA A 35 9.79 -3.38 23.58
C ALA A 35 11.01 -2.60 23.03
N ASP A 36 12.22 -2.98 23.40
CA ASP A 36 13.47 -2.37 22.93
C ASP A 36 13.60 -2.49 21.40
N ALA A 37 13.27 -3.64 20.85
CA ALA A 37 13.32 -3.85 19.39
C ALA A 37 12.24 -3.04 18.64
N ILE A 38 11.07 -2.82 19.23
CA ILE A 38 10.03 -1.95 18.68
C ILE A 38 10.46 -0.48 18.70
N ASP A 39 11.11 -0.05 19.78
CA ASP A 39 11.59 1.32 19.94
C ASP A 39 12.87 1.63 19.16
N ALA A 40 13.59 0.61 18.68
CA ALA A 40 14.80 0.78 17.91
C ALA A 40 14.59 1.66 16.68
N PRO A 41 15.34 2.78 16.51
CA PRO A 41 15.14 3.70 15.40
C PRO A 41 15.45 3.00 14.07
N PRO A 42 14.59 3.18 13.03
CA PRO A 42 14.87 2.61 11.74
C PRO A 42 16.06 3.30 11.06
N PRO A 43 16.76 2.64 10.14
CA PRO A 43 17.72 3.31 9.27
C PRO A 43 17.07 4.48 8.54
N PRO A 44 17.83 5.57 8.26
CA PRO A 44 17.33 6.69 7.49
C PRO A 44 16.82 6.29 6.11
N SER A 45 15.81 7.00 5.61
CA SER A 45 15.35 6.87 4.23
C SER A 45 16.25 7.70 3.31
N ILE A 46 16.65 7.13 2.17
CA ILE A 46 17.50 7.80 1.18
C ILE A 46 16.71 8.01 -0.11
N ALA A 47 16.63 9.26 -0.57
CA ALA A 47 16.09 9.65 -1.86
C ALA A 47 17.22 10.21 -2.74
N PHE A 48 17.69 9.42 -3.72
CA PHE A 48 18.72 9.88 -4.65
C PHE A 48 18.16 10.90 -5.62
N ALA A 49 18.98 11.89 -5.99
CA ALA A 49 18.70 12.81 -7.07
C ALA A 49 18.61 12.04 -8.42
N PRO A 50 17.92 12.56 -9.42
CA PRO A 50 17.80 11.89 -10.74
C PRO A 50 19.12 11.57 -11.41
N ASP A 51 20.18 12.39 -11.20
CA ASP A 51 21.54 12.17 -11.69
C ASP A 51 22.35 11.19 -10.82
N ALA A 52 21.78 10.74 -9.71
CA ALA A 52 22.40 9.89 -8.70
C ALA A 52 23.63 10.47 -7.99
N ALA A 53 23.99 11.75 -8.23
CA ALA A 53 25.19 12.35 -7.65
C ALA A 53 25.02 12.75 -6.18
N ARG A 54 23.80 12.94 -5.74
CA ARG A 54 23.44 13.35 -4.37
C ARG A 54 22.22 12.60 -3.87
N ALA A 55 21.95 12.71 -2.57
CA ALA A 55 20.73 12.16 -1.97
C ALA A 55 20.22 13.04 -0.82
N LEU A 56 18.91 13.06 -0.66
CA LEU A 56 18.24 13.51 0.56
C LEU A 56 18.16 12.34 1.54
N GLU A 57 18.62 12.54 2.76
CA GLU A 57 18.59 11.57 3.84
C GLU A 57 17.59 12.06 4.90
N VAL A 58 16.58 11.25 5.19
CA VAL A 58 15.46 11.59 6.07
C VAL A 58 15.46 10.70 7.30
N HIS A 59 15.47 11.30 8.49
CA HIS A 59 15.42 10.61 9.77
C HIS A 59 14.04 10.71 10.41
N ARG A 60 13.62 9.63 11.06
CA ARG A 60 12.35 9.56 11.79
C ARG A 60 12.47 8.69 13.04
N ASP A 61 11.52 8.82 13.94
CA ASP A 61 11.34 7.89 15.05
C ASP A 61 10.83 6.52 14.58
N SER A 62 10.91 5.53 15.47
CA SER A 62 10.37 4.20 15.18
C SER A 62 8.85 4.27 15.00
N LEU A 63 8.15 4.73 16.02
CA LEU A 63 6.68 4.84 16.05
C LEU A 63 6.26 6.21 16.60
N PRO A 64 5.13 6.76 16.15
CA PRO A 64 4.52 7.95 16.75
C PRO A 64 3.93 7.61 18.13
N GLY A 65 3.76 8.62 18.97
CA GLY A 65 3.00 8.50 20.21
C GLY A 65 1.49 8.46 19.95
N LEU A 66 0.73 7.93 20.89
CA LEU A 66 -0.74 7.88 20.80
C LEU A 66 -1.36 9.27 20.61
N ALA A 67 -0.81 10.29 21.27
CA ALA A 67 -1.27 11.68 21.13
C ALA A 67 -1.17 12.20 19.69
N GLU A 68 -0.14 11.78 18.93
CA GLU A 68 0.02 12.15 17.52
C GLU A 68 -1.00 11.43 16.64
N VAL A 69 -1.26 10.14 16.90
CA VAL A 69 -2.23 9.34 16.16
C VAL A 69 -3.67 9.82 16.40
N MET A 70 -3.96 10.27 17.61
CA MET A 70 -5.28 10.75 18.03
C MET A 70 -5.51 12.25 17.81
N ARG A 71 -4.65 12.94 17.08
CA ARG A 71 -4.94 14.35 16.74
C ARG A 71 -6.31 14.47 16.07
N PRO A 72 -7.07 15.54 16.40
CA PRO A 72 -8.36 15.79 15.75
C PRO A 72 -8.24 15.79 14.23
N MET A 73 -9.19 15.17 13.57
CA MET A 73 -9.26 15.11 12.11
C MET A 73 -10.69 15.15 11.63
N GLU A 74 -10.92 15.81 10.51
CA GLU A 74 -12.18 15.75 9.79
C GLU A 74 -12.18 14.54 8.85
N ARG A 75 -13.31 13.83 8.78
CA ARG A 75 -13.48 12.64 7.93
C ARG A 75 -14.53 12.94 6.87
N LEU A 76 -14.09 13.46 5.74
CA LEU A 76 -14.95 14.06 4.73
C LEU A 76 -14.63 13.52 3.34
N ALA A 77 -15.64 13.11 2.60
CA ALA A 77 -15.51 12.68 1.20
C ALA A 77 -14.44 11.59 0.96
N GLY A 78 -14.27 10.68 1.92
CA GLY A 78 -13.29 9.59 1.83
C GLY A 78 -11.83 10.00 2.11
N VAL A 79 -11.61 11.21 2.65
CA VAL A 79 -10.28 11.67 3.08
C VAL A 79 -10.31 12.13 4.53
N ARG A 80 -9.22 11.86 5.24
CA ARG A 80 -8.97 12.33 6.60
C ARG A 80 -8.13 13.57 6.54
N ILE A 81 -8.63 14.66 7.10
CA ILE A 81 -8.04 16.00 6.98
C ILE A 81 -7.65 16.50 8.37
N ASP A 82 -6.43 16.95 8.48
CA ASP A 82 -5.96 17.79 9.58
C ASP A 82 -6.34 19.25 9.22
N ALA A 83 -7.45 19.72 9.76
CA ALA A 83 -8.04 20.99 9.37
C ALA A 83 -7.11 22.20 9.67
N PRO A 84 -6.45 22.29 10.84
CA PRO A 84 -5.45 23.33 11.09
C PRO A 84 -4.27 23.32 10.11
N LEU A 85 -3.80 22.14 9.72
CA LEU A 85 -2.67 22.01 8.80
C LEU A 85 -3.07 22.17 7.33
N ARG A 86 -4.36 22.17 7.00
CA ARG A 86 -4.87 22.15 5.60
C ARG A 86 -4.21 21.05 4.79
N ALA A 87 -3.99 19.90 5.41
CA ALA A 87 -3.31 18.76 4.84
C ALA A 87 -4.04 17.45 5.18
N ARG A 88 -3.69 16.37 4.49
CA ARG A 88 -4.15 15.04 4.90
C ARG A 88 -3.60 14.70 6.28
N HIS A 89 -4.45 14.14 7.11
CA HIS A 89 -4.04 13.65 8.42
C HIS A 89 -2.94 12.60 8.27
N ARG A 90 -1.84 12.80 8.99
CA ARG A 90 -0.71 11.88 9.07
C ARG A 90 -0.46 11.51 10.53
N THR A 91 -0.18 10.25 10.76
CA THR A 91 0.13 9.74 12.10
C THR A 91 1.62 9.86 12.44
N GLN A 92 2.48 10.12 11.46
CA GLN A 92 3.93 10.20 11.68
C GLN A 92 4.58 11.23 10.76
N TYR A 93 5.51 12.00 11.33
CA TYR A 93 6.37 12.96 10.66
C TYR A 93 7.84 12.58 10.83
N ASN A 94 8.71 13.28 10.09
CA ASN A 94 10.15 13.07 10.15
C ASN A 94 10.80 14.20 10.98
N ARG A 95 12.01 13.92 11.52
CA ARG A 95 12.69 14.84 12.43
C ARG A 95 13.79 15.66 11.77
N GLU A 96 14.49 15.06 10.80
CA GLU A 96 15.66 15.69 10.19
C GLU A 96 15.71 15.43 8.71
N LEU A 97 16.27 16.41 8.00
CA LEU A 97 16.58 16.33 6.57
C LEU A 97 18.05 16.69 6.37
N TRP A 98 18.74 15.87 5.61
CA TRP A 98 20.15 16.09 5.25
C TRP A 98 20.34 15.98 3.74
N LEU A 99 21.16 16.83 3.19
CA LEU A 99 21.74 16.66 1.87
C LEU A 99 23.09 15.96 2.02
N ARG A 100 23.32 14.92 1.22
CA ARG A 100 24.59 14.21 1.19
C ARG A 100 25.10 14.04 -0.25
N ASP A 101 26.41 13.97 -0.44
CA ASP A 101 27.00 13.48 -1.69
C ASP A 101 26.70 11.98 -1.86
N GLN A 102 26.90 11.45 -3.07
CA GLN A 102 26.62 10.05 -3.38
C GLN A 102 27.33 9.08 -2.41
N LEU A 103 28.59 9.38 -2.05
CA LEU A 103 29.39 8.53 -1.18
C LEU A 103 29.17 8.79 0.33
N GLY A 104 28.38 9.80 0.69
CA GLY A 104 28.11 10.18 2.08
C GLY A 104 29.32 10.77 2.81
N ARG A 105 30.33 11.24 2.09
CA ARG A 105 31.53 11.89 2.67
C ARG A 105 31.24 13.31 3.12
N GLU A 106 30.41 14.01 2.33
CA GLU A 106 29.91 15.33 2.65
C GLU A 106 28.43 15.24 3.02
N ARG A 107 28.08 15.75 4.19
CA ARG A 107 26.69 15.79 4.69
C ARG A 107 26.42 17.17 5.27
N THR A 108 25.35 17.79 4.82
CA THR A 108 24.87 19.08 5.33
C THR A 108 23.46 18.91 5.85
N ARG A 109 23.24 19.27 7.11
CA ARG A 109 21.89 19.32 7.68
C ARG A 109 21.13 20.48 7.06
N ILE A 110 19.92 20.20 6.56
CA ILE A 110 18.98 21.20 6.10
C ILE A 110 18.21 21.69 7.32
N PRO A 111 18.25 23.00 7.65
CA PRO A 111 17.56 23.52 8.83
C PRO A 111 16.05 23.41 8.64
N LEU A 112 15.37 22.95 9.68
CA LEU A 112 13.92 23.03 9.81
C LEU A 112 13.59 24.14 10.81
N PRO A 113 12.47 24.87 10.66
CA PRO A 113 12.04 25.84 11.66
C PRO A 113 11.85 25.20 13.04
N GLU A 114 12.09 26.01 14.07
CA GLU A 114 11.90 25.54 15.46
C GLU A 114 10.43 25.16 15.71
N GLY A 115 10.22 23.97 16.29
CA GLY A 115 8.89 23.45 16.60
C GLY A 115 8.15 22.81 15.40
N GLU A 116 8.73 22.85 14.19
CA GLU A 116 8.15 22.22 13.00
C GLU A 116 8.73 20.83 12.74
N GLN A 117 7.92 19.96 12.14
CA GLN A 117 8.27 18.61 11.74
C GLN A 117 8.28 18.49 10.21
N LEU A 118 9.17 17.67 9.68
CA LEU A 118 9.26 17.42 8.24
C LEU A 118 8.13 16.49 7.78
N ALA A 119 7.27 16.96 6.88
CA ALA A 119 6.22 16.15 6.28
C ALA A 119 6.69 15.37 5.05
N GLY A 120 7.59 15.92 4.24
CA GLY A 120 8.12 15.25 3.07
C GLY A 120 9.14 16.10 2.33
N ALA A 121 9.93 15.46 1.45
CA ALA A 121 10.88 16.13 0.58
C ALA A 121 10.91 15.46 -0.79
N SER A 122 11.22 16.22 -1.84
CA SER A 122 11.35 15.73 -3.21
C SER A 122 12.47 16.43 -3.97
N TRP A 123 13.07 15.72 -4.90
CA TRP A 123 13.99 16.26 -5.88
C TRP A 123 13.27 16.87 -7.06
N SER A 124 13.83 17.91 -7.60
CA SER A 124 13.56 18.33 -8.97
C SER A 124 14.24 17.37 -9.97
N HIS A 125 13.68 17.28 -11.17
CA HIS A 125 14.28 16.48 -12.24
C HIS A 125 15.58 17.09 -12.80
N ASP A 126 15.90 18.34 -12.48
CA ASP A 126 17.18 19.00 -12.80
C ASP A 126 18.34 18.55 -11.89
N SER A 127 18.05 17.83 -10.80
CA SER A 127 19.01 17.40 -9.76
C SER A 127 19.72 18.53 -9.02
N ALA A 128 19.37 19.79 -9.28
CA ALA A 128 19.95 20.97 -8.65
C ALA A 128 19.07 21.51 -7.53
N HIS A 129 17.75 21.36 -7.64
CA HIS A 129 16.78 21.85 -6.67
C HIS A 129 16.11 20.69 -5.89
N PHE A 130 15.72 20.98 -4.68
CA PHE A 130 14.86 20.13 -3.86
C PHE A 130 13.82 20.99 -3.15
N ALA A 131 12.65 20.40 -2.90
CA ALA A 131 11.61 21.04 -2.12
C ALA A 131 11.22 20.15 -0.94
N PHE A 132 10.81 20.77 0.17
CA PHE A 132 10.31 20.03 1.30
C PHE A 132 9.17 20.78 1.99
N THR A 133 8.36 20.04 2.71
CA THR A 133 7.24 20.58 3.47
C THR A 133 7.44 20.32 4.96
N THR A 134 7.10 21.32 5.76
CA THR A 134 7.09 21.23 7.22
C THR A 134 5.69 21.52 7.76
N VAL A 135 5.40 21.00 8.94
CA VAL A 135 4.14 21.22 9.65
C VAL A 135 4.41 21.72 11.06
N GLY A 136 3.64 22.69 11.49
CA GLY A 136 3.71 23.30 12.81
C GLY A 136 2.38 23.91 13.24
N GLU A 137 2.36 24.66 14.33
CA GLU A 137 1.13 25.31 14.84
C GLU A 137 0.50 26.27 13.81
N GLY A 138 1.32 26.86 12.92
CA GLY A 138 0.87 27.80 11.90
C GLY A 138 0.27 27.18 10.64
N GLY A 139 0.38 25.88 10.45
CA GLY A 139 -0.09 25.19 9.24
C GLY A 139 0.99 24.35 8.57
N THR A 140 0.87 24.22 7.25
CA THR A 140 1.86 23.51 6.41
C THR A 140 2.66 24.50 5.58
N SER A 141 4.00 24.47 5.73
CA SER A 141 4.93 25.32 5.00
C SER A 141 5.59 24.58 3.85
N LEU A 142 5.88 25.28 2.75
CA LEU A 142 6.64 24.78 1.60
C LEU A 142 7.96 25.53 1.49
N TRP A 143 9.04 24.80 1.36
CA TRP A 143 10.41 25.28 1.26
C TRP A 143 11.07 24.85 -0.05
N LEU A 144 11.86 25.73 -0.64
CA LEU A 144 12.68 25.46 -1.83
C LEU A 144 14.15 25.58 -1.47
N GLY A 145 14.92 24.52 -1.73
CA GLY A 145 16.37 24.46 -1.51
C GLY A 145 17.15 24.24 -2.80
N HIS A 146 18.41 24.61 -2.79
CA HIS A 146 19.35 24.38 -3.89
C HIS A 146 20.60 23.65 -3.37
N VAL A 147 21.14 22.71 -4.16
CA VAL A 147 22.25 21.85 -3.73
C VAL A 147 23.56 22.60 -3.39
N ASN A 148 23.76 23.81 -3.94
CA ASN A 148 24.94 24.61 -3.64
C ASN A 148 24.80 25.50 -2.37
N ALA A 149 23.56 25.61 -1.85
CA ALA A 149 23.25 26.34 -0.61
C ALA A 149 22.21 25.58 0.24
N PRO A 150 22.50 24.33 0.64
CA PRO A 150 21.52 23.48 1.30
C PRO A 150 21.12 23.98 2.70
N GLY A 151 21.96 24.80 3.32
CA GLY A 151 21.69 25.41 4.63
C GLY A 151 20.80 26.67 4.59
N GLU A 152 20.42 27.15 3.42
CA GLU A 152 19.66 28.36 3.21
C GLU A 152 18.39 28.14 2.38
N PRO A 153 17.48 27.23 2.79
CA PRO A 153 16.23 27.01 2.06
C PRO A 153 15.34 28.25 2.14
N ARG A 154 14.66 28.58 1.04
CA ARG A 154 13.74 29.71 0.94
C ARG A 154 12.32 29.24 1.24
N LEU A 155 11.62 29.96 2.12
CA LEU A 155 10.17 29.78 2.31
C LEU A 155 9.43 30.22 1.03
N VAL A 156 8.57 29.34 0.52
CA VAL A 156 7.69 29.62 -0.62
C VAL A 156 6.32 30.08 -0.12
N THR A 157 5.76 29.37 0.83
CA THR A 157 4.51 29.70 1.52
C THR A 157 4.45 28.99 2.87
N ASP A 158 3.78 29.60 3.85
CA ASP A 158 3.46 29.03 5.17
C ASP A 158 2.01 28.53 5.27
N SER A 159 1.26 28.57 4.18
CA SER A 159 -0.15 28.27 4.13
C SER A 159 -0.48 27.29 2.99
N LEU A 160 0.35 26.27 2.81
CA LEU A 160 0.19 25.25 1.77
C LEU A 160 -1.11 24.45 1.98
N CYS A 161 -1.90 24.26 0.92
CA CYS A 161 -3.02 23.31 0.91
C CYS A 161 -2.59 21.98 0.31
N ALA A 162 -2.52 20.92 1.15
CA ALA A 162 -2.03 19.60 0.77
C ALA A 162 -3.08 18.49 1.05
N ILE A 163 -4.37 18.75 0.73
CA ILE A 163 -5.48 17.81 1.00
C ILE A 163 -5.72 16.87 -0.17
N LEU A 164 -5.99 17.40 -1.37
CA LEU A 164 -6.31 16.56 -2.54
C LEU A 164 -5.06 15.98 -3.20
N TRP A 165 -3.92 16.67 -3.09
CA TRP A 165 -2.63 16.30 -3.64
C TRP A 165 -1.50 16.76 -2.68
N SER A 166 -0.22 16.66 -3.11
CA SER A 166 0.93 17.05 -2.28
C SER A 166 1.03 18.55 -1.97
N GLY A 167 0.21 19.37 -2.62
CA GLY A 167 0.19 20.82 -2.51
C GLY A 167 1.23 21.50 -3.41
N TYR A 168 2.22 20.81 -3.96
CA TYR A 168 3.21 21.32 -4.89
C TYR A 168 3.68 20.29 -5.90
N THR A 169 4.15 20.76 -7.07
CA THR A 169 4.88 20.01 -8.09
C THR A 169 5.87 20.91 -8.81
N TRP A 170 6.80 20.32 -9.57
CA TRP A 170 7.83 21.07 -10.30
C TRP A 170 7.30 21.61 -11.62
N THR A 171 7.83 22.78 -12.05
CA THR A 171 7.65 23.26 -13.43
C THR A 171 8.34 22.30 -14.41
N SER A 172 8.05 22.42 -15.69
CA SER A 172 8.70 21.60 -16.72
C SER A 172 10.21 21.84 -16.84
N ALA A 173 10.70 23.02 -16.48
CA ALA A 173 12.14 23.31 -16.41
C ALA A 173 12.82 22.71 -15.17
N GLY A 174 12.06 22.43 -14.11
CA GLY A 174 12.57 21.85 -12.87
C GLY A 174 13.18 22.84 -11.89
N ASP A 175 13.21 24.09 -12.21
CA ASP A 175 13.79 25.17 -11.38
C ASP A 175 12.74 26.02 -10.66
N GLY A 176 11.45 25.82 -10.97
CA GLY A 176 10.30 26.49 -10.37
C GLY A 176 9.27 25.51 -9.82
N LEU A 177 8.21 26.03 -9.22
CA LEU A 177 7.17 25.27 -8.54
C LEU A 177 5.77 25.71 -8.95
N TRP A 178 4.89 24.74 -9.04
CA TRP A 178 3.45 24.92 -8.91
C TRP A 178 3.06 24.58 -7.47
N TYR A 179 2.25 25.42 -6.82
CA TYR A 179 1.82 25.16 -5.45
C TYR A 179 0.45 25.78 -5.14
N SER A 180 -0.27 25.18 -4.17
CA SER A 180 -1.59 25.63 -3.73
C SER A 180 -1.51 26.31 -2.37
N VAL A 181 -2.00 27.52 -2.27
CA VAL A 181 -2.17 28.25 -1.00
C VAL A 181 -3.60 28.07 -0.50
N ALA A 182 -3.75 27.71 0.76
CA ALA A 182 -5.07 27.51 1.38
C ALA A 182 -5.88 28.81 1.37
N ALA A 183 -7.08 28.77 0.83
CA ALA A 183 -7.99 29.92 0.91
C ALA A 183 -8.43 30.14 2.37
N PRO A 184 -8.68 31.39 2.79
CA PRO A 184 -9.21 31.67 4.12
C PRO A 184 -10.50 30.88 4.36
N LEU A 185 -10.64 30.35 5.57
CA LEU A 185 -11.90 29.74 5.97
C LEU A 185 -12.97 30.85 6.11
N PRO A 186 -14.24 30.56 5.77
CA PRO A 186 -15.32 31.45 6.11
C PRO A 186 -15.30 31.77 7.60
N GLU A 187 -15.62 32.99 7.97
CA GLU A 187 -15.79 33.33 9.38
C GLU A 187 -16.70 32.27 10.03
N ALA A 188 -16.19 31.58 11.03
CA ALA A 188 -16.96 30.60 11.74
C ALA A 188 -18.14 31.32 12.41
N GLY A 189 -19.30 31.22 11.84
CA GLY A 189 -20.53 31.35 12.59
C GLY A 189 -20.43 30.36 13.74
N ALA A 190 -20.75 30.78 14.97
CA ALA A 190 -20.66 29.92 16.14
C ALA A 190 -21.22 28.53 15.77
N ALA A 191 -20.37 27.52 15.79
CA ALA A 191 -20.78 26.15 15.45
C ALA A 191 -21.97 25.81 16.34
N ASN A 192 -23.13 25.66 15.72
CA ASN A 192 -24.31 25.22 16.47
C ASN A 192 -24.09 23.72 16.78
N PRO A 193 -23.85 23.34 18.04
CA PRO A 193 -23.63 21.93 18.38
C PRO A 193 -24.88 21.06 18.21
N ILE A 194 -26.02 21.72 17.94
CA ILE A 194 -27.29 21.04 17.71
C ILE A 194 -27.46 20.85 16.20
N PRO A 195 -27.53 19.59 15.72
CA PRO A 195 -27.79 19.33 14.29
C PRO A 195 -29.07 20.02 13.82
N ALA A 196 -29.03 20.60 12.63
CA ALA A 196 -30.20 21.30 12.05
C ALA A 196 -31.34 20.34 11.72
N GLY A 197 -31.06 19.05 11.55
CA GLY A 197 -32.06 18.02 11.27
C GLY A 197 -31.44 16.61 11.26
N PRO A 198 -32.25 15.59 10.96
CA PRO A 198 -31.75 14.23 10.78
C PRO A 198 -30.96 14.11 9.47
N ILE A 199 -29.99 13.18 9.43
CA ILE A 199 -29.34 12.75 8.19
C ILE A 199 -30.39 11.99 7.38
N THR A 200 -30.64 12.43 6.14
CA THR A 200 -31.61 11.81 5.23
C THR A 200 -30.92 11.43 3.93
N SER A 201 -31.01 10.16 3.55
CA SER A 201 -30.52 9.64 2.27
C SER A 201 -31.69 9.11 1.45
N GLU A 202 -31.73 9.46 0.18
CA GLU A 202 -32.77 9.03 -0.77
C GLU A 202 -32.11 8.47 -2.04
N CYS A 203 -32.67 7.43 -2.63
CA CYS A 203 -32.26 6.90 -3.92
C CYS A 203 -33.41 6.94 -4.92
N GLY A 204 -33.12 7.28 -6.18
CA GLY A 204 -34.10 7.43 -7.26
C GLY A 204 -34.55 6.15 -7.94
N GLY A 205 -34.18 4.97 -7.43
CA GLY A 205 -34.51 3.66 -8.02
C GLY A 205 -33.63 3.24 -9.20
N GLU A 206 -32.57 3.99 -9.51
CA GLU A 206 -31.58 3.59 -10.50
C GLU A 206 -30.64 2.52 -9.94
N LEU A 207 -30.27 1.54 -10.79
CA LEU A 207 -29.33 0.50 -10.44
C LEU A 207 -27.91 1.10 -10.33
N SER A 208 -27.39 1.20 -9.12
CA SER A 208 -26.07 1.73 -8.83
C SER A 208 -25.35 0.88 -7.76
N PRO A 209 -24.84 -0.32 -8.11
CA PRO A 209 -24.12 -1.13 -7.16
C PRO A 209 -22.84 -0.45 -6.75
N LEU A 210 -22.65 -0.28 -5.45
CA LEU A 210 -21.51 0.44 -4.88
C LEU A 210 -20.74 -0.46 -3.92
N ARG A 211 -19.40 -0.32 -3.94
CA ARG A 211 -18.56 -0.83 -2.85
C ARG A 211 -18.80 0.00 -1.59
N THR A 212 -18.54 -0.61 -0.45
CA THR A 212 -18.68 0.05 0.85
C THR A 212 -17.52 1.01 1.07
N TYR A 213 -17.79 2.31 1.10
CA TYR A 213 -16.80 3.33 1.42
C TYR A 213 -17.00 3.86 2.84
N GLN A 214 -15.98 4.45 3.42
CA GLN A 214 -16.01 5.07 4.74
C GLN A 214 -15.52 6.52 4.68
N ASP A 215 -15.72 7.25 5.79
CA ASP A 215 -15.32 8.65 5.92
C ASP A 215 -15.96 9.56 4.84
N LEU A 216 -17.20 9.23 4.42
CA LEU A 216 -17.94 9.98 3.42
C LEU A 216 -18.58 11.25 3.98
N LEU A 217 -19.15 12.09 3.12
CA LEU A 217 -20.01 13.19 3.54
C LEU A 217 -21.34 12.63 4.06
N GLU A 218 -21.86 13.17 5.14
CA GLU A 218 -23.13 12.74 5.75
C GLU A 218 -24.24 13.78 5.61
N CYS A 219 -23.87 15.07 5.53
CA CYS A 219 -24.83 16.18 5.49
C CYS A 219 -24.31 17.36 4.66
N ALA A 220 -25.15 18.38 4.48
CA ALA A 220 -24.81 19.59 3.72
C ALA A 220 -23.68 20.40 4.39
N GLU A 221 -23.62 20.36 5.72
CA GLU A 221 -22.58 20.98 6.52
C GLU A 221 -21.22 20.34 6.24
N ASP A 222 -21.13 19.02 6.15
CA ASP A 222 -19.91 18.29 5.77
C ASP A 222 -19.45 18.68 4.37
N ALA A 223 -20.41 18.78 3.43
CA ALA A 223 -20.12 19.19 2.07
C ALA A 223 -19.58 20.63 2.01
N ALA A 224 -20.12 21.54 2.83
CA ALA A 224 -19.64 22.91 2.93
C ALA A 224 -18.27 22.99 3.61
N LEU A 225 -18.04 22.19 4.67
CA LEU A 225 -16.76 22.13 5.36
C LEU A 225 -15.67 21.52 4.45
N PHE A 226 -15.99 20.43 3.75
CA PHE A 226 -15.05 19.83 2.76
C PHE A 226 -14.63 20.87 1.71
N GLU A 227 -15.60 21.57 1.11
CA GLU A 227 -15.32 22.61 0.12
C GLU A 227 -14.45 23.72 0.70
N ALA A 228 -14.77 24.20 1.89
CA ALA A 228 -14.00 25.26 2.55
C ALA A 228 -12.54 24.84 2.87
N LEU A 229 -12.36 23.60 3.34
CA LEU A 229 -11.04 23.07 3.67
C LEU A 229 -10.18 22.83 2.43
N VAL A 230 -10.76 22.37 1.32
CA VAL A 230 -10.03 22.01 0.11
C VAL A 230 -9.78 23.23 -0.79
N ARG A 231 -10.60 24.28 -0.67
CA ARG A 231 -10.49 25.49 -1.49
C ARG A 231 -9.12 26.12 -1.34
N SER A 232 -8.45 26.33 -2.47
CA SER A 232 -7.09 26.86 -2.51
C SER A 232 -6.85 27.71 -3.76
N GLU A 233 -5.92 28.64 -3.67
CA GLU A 233 -5.41 29.41 -4.81
C GLU A 233 -4.17 28.73 -5.37
N LEU A 234 -4.15 28.47 -6.67
CA LEU A 234 -3.03 27.84 -7.36
C LEU A 234 -2.07 28.88 -7.89
N PHE A 235 -0.79 28.69 -7.62
CA PHE A 235 0.29 29.57 -8.07
C PHE A 235 1.33 28.81 -8.89
N ARG A 236 1.93 29.53 -9.86
CA ARG A 236 3.18 29.18 -10.52
C ARG A 236 4.28 30.14 -10.07
N LEU A 237 5.43 29.62 -9.67
CA LEU A 237 6.62 30.35 -9.27
C LEU A 237 7.78 29.96 -10.18
N ASP A 238 8.20 30.84 -11.06
CA ASP A 238 9.40 30.69 -11.86
C ASP A 238 10.60 31.42 -11.19
N PRO A 239 11.86 31.01 -11.47
CA PRO A 239 13.04 31.66 -10.89
C PRO A 239 13.11 33.18 -11.15
N GLY A 240 13.30 33.92 -10.08
CA GLY A 240 13.43 35.38 -10.15
C GLY A 240 12.16 36.16 -10.48
N SER A 241 11.01 35.48 -10.51
CA SER A 241 9.70 36.09 -10.77
C SER A 241 8.82 36.13 -9.53
N GLU A 242 7.82 37.00 -9.54
CA GLU A 242 6.74 36.97 -8.56
C GLU A 242 5.78 35.80 -8.89
N PRO A 243 5.15 35.16 -7.87
CA PRO A 243 4.20 34.11 -8.11
C PRO A 243 3.00 34.56 -8.95
N LEU A 244 2.68 33.81 -9.99
CA LEU A 244 1.51 34.04 -10.84
C LEU A 244 0.32 33.20 -10.37
N SER A 245 -0.81 33.83 -10.09
CA SER A 245 -2.04 33.17 -9.68
C SER A 245 -2.83 32.59 -10.88
N TYR A 246 -3.31 31.36 -10.71
CA TYR A 246 -4.26 30.69 -11.61
C TYR A 246 -5.68 30.66 -11.06
N GLY A 247 -5.93 31.40 -9.96
CA GLY A 247 -7.23 31.56 -9.32
C GLY A 247 -7.54 30.53 -8.26
N VAL A 248 -8.76 30.65 -7.71
CA VAL A 248 -9.24 29.85 -6.57
C VAL A 248 -10.22 28.78 -7.04
N ALA A 249 -9.94 27.52 -6.70
CA ALA A 249 -10.85 26.38 -6.93
C ALA A 249 -10.53 25.23 -5.96
N LEU A 250 -11.17 24.06 -6.15
CA LEU A 250 -10.81 22.81 -5.49
C LEU A 250 -9.80 22.09 -6.38
N TRP A 251 -8.57 22.58 -6.39
CA TRP A 251 -7.53 22.14 -7.32
C TRP A 251 -7.00 20.73 -7.03
N GLY A 252 -6.86 19.94 -8.10
CA GLY A 252 -5.98 18.77 -8.16
C GLY A 252 -4.55 19.16 -8.54
N ALA A 253 -3.66 18.17 -8.65
CA ALA A 253 -2.29 18.40 -9.07
C ALA A 253 -2.22 18.96 -10.50
N PRO A 254 -1.49 20.07 -10.73
CA PRO A 254 -1.16 20.54 -12.07
C PRO A 254 -0.27 19.53 -12.81
N ASP A 255 -0.44 19.46 -14.14
CA ASP A 255 0.39 18.64 -15.01
C ASP A 255 0.99 19.55 -16.10
N PRO A 256 2.24 20.04 -15.92
CA PRO A 256 2.89 20.96 -16.87
C PRO A 256 3.21 20.28 -18.20
N ALA A 257 2.92 20.96 -19.31
CA ALA A 257 3.27 20.49 -20.62
C ALA A 257 4.79 20.56 -20.89
N PRO A 258 5.33 19.74 -21.83
CA PRO A 258 6.75 19.74 -22.15
C PRO A 258 7.29 21.09 -22.66
N ASP A 259 6.44 21.94 -23.25
CA ASP A 259 6.84 23.25 -23.74
C ASP A 259 7.06 24.31 -22.65
N GLY A 260 6.65 24.04 -21.41
CA GLY A 260 6.73 24.98 -20.31
C GLY A 260 5.73 26.15 -20.36
N GLU A 261 4.98 26.27 -21.44
CA GLU A 261 4.04 27.34 -21.69
C GLU A 261 2.59 26.98 -21.34
N HIS A 262 2.27 25.67 -21.29
CA HIS A 262 0.92 25.17 -21.03
C HIS A 262 0.90 24.27 -19.79
N VAL A 263 -0.27 24.18 -19.17
CA VAL A 263 -0.53 23.30 -18.03
C VAL A 263 -1.93 22.72 -18.10
N LEU A 264 -2.04 21.42 -17.85
CA LEU A 264 -3.32 20.73 -17.65
C LEU A 264 -3.73 20.87 -16.18
N LEU A 265 -4.90 21.44 -15.95
CA LEU A 265 -5.48 21.66 -14.64
C LEU A 265 -6.74 20.83 -14.45
N ARG A 266 -6.97 20.41 -13.22
CA ARG A 266 -8.18 19.69 -12.79
C ARG A 266 -8.75 20.38 -11.56
N SER A 267 -10.03 20.68 -11.58
CA SER A 267 -10.78 21.15 -10.41
C SER A 267 -11.95 20.22 -10.13
N ILE A 268 -12.26 20.05 -8.83
CA ILE A 268 -13.45 19.34 -8.41
C ILE A 268 -14.63 20.32 -8.42
N GLU A 269 -15.76 19.83 -8.92
CA GLU A 269 -17.00 20.60 -9.08
C GLU A 269 -18.16 19.97 -8.29
N ARG A 270 -19.19 20.77 -8.00
CA ARG A 270 -20.46 20.26 -7.49
C ARG A 270 -21.30 19.60 -8.61
N PRO A 271 -22.23 18.68 -8.26
CA PRO A 271 -22.63 18.26 -6.91
C PRO A 271 -21.66 17.24 -6.31
N PHE A 272 -21.49 17.26 -4.98
CA PHE A 272 -20.75 16.24 -4.27
C PHE A 272 -21.63 15.03 -3.95
N SER A 273 -21.02 13.84 -3.87
CA SER A 273 -21.72 12.62 -3.48
C SER A 273 -21.61 12.35 -1.98
N TYR A 274 -22.70 11.83 -1.42
CA TYR A 274 -22.74 11.27 -0.06
C TYR A 274 -22.48 9.76 -0.04
N MET A 275 -22.31 9.13 -1.21
CA MET A 275 -22.14 7.69 -1.38
C MET A 275 -20.74 7.32 -1.89
N MET A 276 -19.96 8.31 -2.34
CA MET A 276 -18.65 8.10 -2.96
C MET A 276 -17.59 9.07 -2.47
N PRO A 277 -16.30 8.67 -2.51
CA PRO A 277 -15.19 9.56 -2.17
C PRO A 277 -14.99 10.65 -3.23
N TRP A 278 -14.31 11.72 -2.83
CA TRP A 278 -14.02 12.90 -3.66
C TRP A 278 -13.43 12.59 -5.04
N SER A 279 -12.67 11.50 -5.17
CA SER A 279 -12.08 11.08 -6.45
C SER A 279 -13.12 10.70 -7.51
N ARG A 280 -14.37 10.50 -7.10
CA ARG A 280 -15.52 10.21 -7.97
C ARG A 280 -16.44 11.44 -8.20
N PHE A 281 -16.14 12.56 -7.57
CA PHE A 281 -16.91 13.81 -7.79
C PHE A 281 -16.74 14.32 -9.21
N PRO A 282 -17.64 15.21 -9.68
CA PRO A 282 -17.47 15.88 -10.96
C PRO A 282 -16.16 16.67 -11.03
N GLN A 283 -15.56 16.72 -12.21
CA GLN A 283 -14.32 17.44 -12.43
C GLN A 283 -14.40 18.27 -13.70
N ARG A 284 -13.78 19.44 -13.67
CA ARG A 284 -13.45 20.22 -14.86
C ARG A 284 -11.98 20.01 -15.18
N ILE A 285 -11.70 19.73 -16.44
CA ILE A 285 -10.35 19.56 -16.96
C ILE A 285 -10.12 20.59 -18.05
N GLU A 286 -9.06 21.39 -17.91
CA GLU A 286 -8.76 22.49 -18.80
C GLU A 286 -7.24 22.65 -19.01
N VAL A 287 -6.87 23.19 -20.16
CA VAL A 287 -5.51 23.66 -20.45
C VAL A 287 -5.49 25.18 -20.33
N ARG A 288 -4.52 25.70 -19.57
CA ARG A 288 -4.21 27.11 -19.50
C ARG A 288 -2.79 27.39 -19.97
N ASP A 289 -2.56 28.63 -20.41
CA ASP A 289 -1.24 29.11 -20.82
C ASP A 289 -0.42 29.67 -19.63
N SER A 290 0.82 30.09 -19.92
CA SER A 290 1.74 30.70 -18.96
C SER A 290 1.26 32.06 -18.39
N ASN A 291 0.18 32.63 -18.91
CA ASN A 291 -0.48 33.84 -18.41
C ASN A 291 -1.80 33.53 -17.67
N ALA A 292 -2.02 32.27 -17.31
CA ALA A 292 -3.23 31.76 -16.67
C ALA A 292 -4.52 31.87 -17.53
N GLN A 293 -4.40 32.16 -18.85
CA GLN A 293 -5.55 32.25 -19.73
C GLN A 293 -6.02 30.85 -20.16
N LEU A 294 -7.33 30.68 -20.24
CA LEU A 294 -7.92 29.42 -20.72
C LEU A 294 -7.61 29.27 -22.22
N VAL A 295 -6.92 28.18 -22.57
CA VAL A 295 -6.63 27.79 -23.96
C VAL A 295 -7.66 26.78 -24.46
N GLN A 296 -7.99 25.78 -23.62
CA GLN A 296 -8.93 24.70 -23.99
C GLN A 296 -9.70 24.19 -22.78
N ALA A 297 -11.03 24.12 -22.88
CA ALA A 297 -11.84 23.28 -22.02
C ALA A 297 -11.79 21.84 -22.55
N VAL A 298 -11.12 20.95 -21.80
CA VAL A 298 -10.83 19.58 -22.27
C VAL A 298 -12.00 18.66 -21.99
N ALA A 299 -12.51 18.65 -20.77
CA ALA A 299 -13.61 17.77 -20.37
C ALA A 299 -14.35 18.29 -19.14
N GLU A 300 -15.66 18.05 -19.13
CA GLU A 300 -16.49 18.06 -17.93
C GLU A 300 -16.81 16.60 -17.55
N VAL A 301 -16.20 16.14 -16.48
CA VAL A 301 -16.33 14.76 -16.03
C VAL A 301 -17.49 14.67 -15.04
N PRO A 302 -18.54 13.89 -15.32
CA PRO A 302 -19.72 13.80 -14.45
C PRO A 302 -19.43 13.05 -13.15
N LEU A 303 -20.37 13.11 -12.20
CA LEU A 303 -20.36 12.31 -10.98
C LEU A 303 -20.25 10.80 -11.30
N GLY A 304 -19.41 10.09 -10.55
CA GLY A 304 -19.08 8.70 -10.85
C GLY A 304 -19.98 7.63 -10.22
N GLU A 305 -21.16 7.99 -9.70
CA GLU A 305 -22.11 7.04 -9.08
C GLU A 305 -22.64 5.98 -10.04
N GLY A 306 -22.84 6.35 -11.31
CA GLY A 306 -23.30 5.43 -12.36
C GLY A 306 -22.22 4.57 -12.99
N VAL A 307 -20.95 4.66 -12.54
CA VAL A 307 -19.86 3.82 -13.08
C VAL A 307 -19.96 2.42 -12.47
N PRO A 308 -20.06 1.35 -13.28
CA PRO A 308 -20.12 -0.01 -12.77
C PRO A 308 -18.94 -0.35 -11.84
N ILE A 309 -19.12 -1.29 -10.93
CA ILE A 309 -18.02 -1.82 -10.12
C ILE A 309 -16.94 -2.36 -11.07
N ASP A 310 -15.68 -1.96 -10.83
CA ASP A 310 -14.54 -2.28 -11.68
C ASP A 310 -14.59 -1.70 -13.10
N GLY A 311 -15.62 -0.91 -13.41
CA GLY A 311 -15.77 -0.16 -14.65
C GLY A 311 -14.99 1.16 -14.66
N VAL A 312 -15.06 1.84 -15.80
CA VAL A 312 -14.45 3.15 -16.01
C VAL A 312 -15.46 4.16 -16.57
N ARG A 313 -15.18 5.44 -16.36
CA ARG A 313 -15.97 6.51 -16.99
C ARG A 313 -15.85 6.44 -18.52
N THR A 314 -16.91 6.80 -19.24
CA THR A 314 -16.99 6.72 -20.71
C THR A 314 -16.27 7.85 -21.43
N GLY A 315 -16.22 9.05 -20.83
CA GLY A 315 -15.57 10.22 -21.43
C GLY A 315 -14.06 10.18 -21.36
N ALA A 316 -13.44 11.29 -21.69
CA ALA A 316 -12.00 11.47 -21.67
C ALA A 316 -11.42 11.21 -20.27
N ARG A 317 -10.42 10.36 -20.18
CA ARG A 317 -9.73 9.93 -18.96
C ARG A 317 -8.25 9.69 -19.18
N ASN A 318 -7.45 9.55 -18.13
CA ASN A 318 -6.01 9.28 -18.20
C ASN A 318 -5.25 10.31 -19.05
N HIS A 319 -5.61 11.59 -18.88
CA HIS A 319 -4.96 12.68 -19.58
C HIS A 319 -3.48 12.79 -19.17
N GLY A 320 -2.64 13.15 -20.12
CA GLY A 320 -1.22 13.44 -19.94
C GLY A 320 -0.65 14.08 -21.21
N TRP A 321 0.66 14.36 -21.21
CA TRP A 321 1.33 14.97 -22.33
C TRP A 321 2.17 13.96 -23.11
N ARG A 322 2.27 14.13 -24.42
CA ARG A 322 3.20 13.39 -25.24
C ARG A 322 4.60 13.99 -25.11
N PRO A 323 5.62 13.23 -24.63
CA PRO A 323 6.99 13.72 -24.52
C PRO A 323 7.56 14.16 -25.86
N ALA A 324 8.57 15.06 -25.84
CA ALA A 324 9.26 15.61 -27.02
C ALA A 324 8.36 16.31 -28.06
N HIS A 325 7.09 16.51 -27.74
CA HIS A 325 6.14 17.27 -28.55
C HIS A 325 5.61 18.45 -27.75
N PRO A 326 5.67 19.69 -28.28
CA PRO A 326 5.09 20.85 -27.60
C PRO A 326 3.61 20.58 -27.32
N ALA A 327 3.13 20.90 -26.14
CA ALA A 327 1.76 20.79 -25.67
C ALA A 327 0.82 19.90 -26.52
N THR A 328 1.15 18.64 -26.63
CA THR A 328 0.29 17.63 -27.28
C THR A 328 -0.37 16.80 -26.19
N LEU A 329 -1.65 17.08 -25.92
CA LEU A 329 -2.46 16.39 -24.92
C LEU A 329 -2.85 15.01 -25.44
N VAL A 330 -2.78 14.00 -24.57
CA VAL A 330 -3.19 12.61 -24.84
C VAL A 330 -4.20 12.18 -23.80
N TRP A 331 -5.24 11.44 -24.22
CA TRP A 331 -6.24 10.88 -23.30
C TRP A 331 -6.82 9.57 -23.84
N CYS A 332 -7.55 8.88 -22.97
CA CYS A 332 -8.16 7.59 -23.29
C CYS A 332 -9.69 7.68 -23.18
N GLU A 333 -10.40 6.98 -24.05
CA GLU A 333 -11.87 6.86 -24.00
C GLU A 333 -12.30 5.41 -24.08
N ALA A 334 -13.36 5.05 -23.32
CA ALA A 334 -13.95 3.72 -23.37
C ALA A 334 -14.90 3.56 -24.56
N LEU A 335 -14.76 2.48 -25.32
CA LEU A 335 -15.58 2.13 -26.46
C LEU A 335 -16.69 1.11 -26.11
N ASP A 336 -16.57 0.46 -24.95
CA ASP A 336 -17.53 -0.54 -24.42
C ASP A 336 -18.53 0.03 -23.40
N GLY A 337 -18.67 1.36 -23.35
CA GLY A 337 -19.49 2.02 -22.33
C GLY A 337 -18.88 2.01 -20.93
N GLY A 338 -17.61 1.63 -20.79
CA GLY A 338 -16.90 1.55 -19.51
C GLY A 338 -17.31 0.37 -18.63
N ASP A 339 -18.17 -0.51 -19.11
CA ASP A 339 -18.68 -1.66 -18.37
C ASP A 339 -17.81 -2.90 -18.62
N PRO A 340 -17.14 -3.46 -17.59
CA PRO A 340 -16.30 -4.63 -17.73
C PRO A 340 -17.08 -5.90 -18.13
N LYS A 341 -18.38 -5.95 -17.86
CA LYS A 341 -19.25 -7.10 -18.17
C LYS A 341 -19.70 -7.10 -19.65
N ARG A 342 -19.49 -5.99 -20.35
CA ARG A 342 -19.87 -5.88 -21.78
C ARG A 342 -18.86 -6.60 -22.64
N ASP A 343 -19.34 -7.48 -23.52
CA ASP A 343 -18.48 -8.10 -24.55
C ASP A 343 -18.08 -7.05 -25.61
N ALA A 344 -16.76 -6.90 -25.82
CA ALA A 344 -16.20 -5.96 -26.76
C ALA A 344 -14.84 -6.44 -27.27
N GLN A 345 -14.62 -6.36 -28.59
CA GLN A 345 -13.32 -6.70 -29.21
C GLN A 345 -12.27 -5.63 -28.93
N VAL A 346 -12.69 -4.39 -28.74
CA VAL A 346 -11.83 -3.23 -28.45
C VAL A 346 -12.49 -2.47 -27.32
N ARG A 347 -11.79 -2.32 -26.21
CA ARG A 347 -12.34 -1.68 -25.01
C ARG A 347 -12.03 -0.21 -24.93
N ASP A 348 -10.86 0.23 -25.38
CA ASP A 348 -10.44 1.63 -25.25
C ASP A 348 -9.73 2.12 -26.52
N ARG A 349 -9.74 3.45 -26.69
CA ARG A 349 -8.90 4.16 -27.68
C ARG A 349 -8.12 5.28 -27.01
N TRP A 350 -6.95 5.58 -27.53
CA TRP A 350 -6.14 6.71 -27.15
C TRP A 350 -6.15 7.77 -28.22
N LEU A 351 -6.37 9.00 -27.83
CA LEU A 351 -6.49 10.18 -28.68
C LEU A 351 -5.40 11.19 -28.32
N ALA A 352 -5.02 12.00 -29.30
CA ALA A 352 -4.10 13.11 -29.11
C ALA A 352 -4.59 14.37 -29.80
N GLN A 353 -4.30 15.52 -29.22
CA GLN A 353 -4.57 16.83 -29.82
C GLN A 353 -3.48 17.81 -29.41
N ALA A 354 -2.86 18.43 -30.39
CA ALA A 354 -1.81 19.42 -30.18
C ALA A 354 -2.38 20.85 -30.09
N VAL A 355 -1.66 21.72 -29.38
CA VAL A 355 -1.90 23.18 -29.43
C VAL A 355 -1.90 23.65 -30.89
N PRO A 356 -2.84 24.53 -31.31
CA PRO A 356 -3.82 25.28 -30.48
C PRO A 356 -5.15 24.56 -30.23
N PHE A 357 -5.18 23.23 -30.22
CA PHE A 357 -6.36 22.38 -30.02
C PHE A 357 -7.47 22.60 -31.08
N ALA A 358 -7.06 22.97 -32.28
CA ALA A 358 -7.96 23.16 -33.40
C ALA A 358 -8.15 21.86 -34.19
N GLY A 359 -9.35 21.63 -34.66
CA GLY A 359 -9.72 20.44 -35.42
C GLY A 359 -10.05 19.22 -34.55
N GLU A 360 -10.25 18.06 -35.19
CA GLU A 360 -10.58 16.82 -34.51
C GLU A 360 -9.34 16.18 -33.86
N PRO A 361 -9.46 15.53 -32.70
CA PRO A 361 -8.39 14.74 -32.13
C PRO A 361 -7.94 13.59 -33.05
N ILE A 362 -6.67 13.28 -33.01
CA ILE A 362 -6.09 12.17 -33.78
C ILE A 362 -6.11 10.91 -32.94
N GLU A 363 -6.64 9.82 -33.47
CA GLU A 363 -6.56 8.52 -32.82
C GLU A 363 -5.12 7.97 -32.95
N LEU A 364 -4.47 7.71 -31.80
CA LEU A 364 -3.11 7.17 -31.74
C LEU A 364 -3.09 5.65 -31.86
N LEU A 365 -3.93 4.99 -31.05
CA LEU A 365 -4.00 3.53 -30.95
C LEU A 365 -5.27 3.08 -30.24
N ARG A 366 -5.56 1.79 -30.36
CA ARG A 366 -6.64 1.11 -29.63
C ARG A 366 -6.08 -0.01 -28.77
N THR A 367 -6.80 -0.34 -27.72
CA THR A 367 -6.48 -1.47 -26.85
C THR A 367 -7.65 -2.47 -26.85
N ALA A 368 -7.31 -3.75 -26.99
CA ALA A 368 -8.30 -4.81 -26.97
C ALA A 368 -8.87 -4.97 -25.55
N GLU A 369 -8.01 -4.88 -24.55
CA GLU A 369 -8.40 -4.93 -23.15
C GLU A 369 -8.40 -3.53 -22.53
N ARG A 370 -8.78 -3.43 -21.24
CA ARG A 370 -8.82 -2.15 -20.54
C ARG A 370 -7.44 -1.50 -20.47
N ALA A 371 -7.31 -0.30 -21.00
CA ALA A 371 -6.08 0.47 -21.02
C ALA A 371 -5.60 0.80 -19.61
N ARG A 372 -4.30 0.56 -19.32
CA ARG A 372 -3.64 0.87 -18.05
C ARG A 372 -2.82 2.16 -18.10
N GLY A 373 -2.24 2.49 -19.23
CA GLY A 373 -1.40 3.67 -19.38
C GLY A 373 -0.48 3.57 -20.59
N LEU A 374 0.25 4.64 -20.84
CA LEU A 374 1.24 4.76 -21.89
C LEU A 374 2.63 5.01 -21.28
N THR A 375 3.65 4.33 -21.80
CA THR A 375 5.06 4.58 -21.47
C THR A 375 5.81 4.92 -22.75
N TRP A 376 6.36 6.11 -22.83
CA TRP A 376 6.88 6.71 -24.04
C TRP A 376 8.38 6.49 -24.21
N THR A 377 8.83 6.38 -25.46
CA THR A 377 10.24 6.62 -25.80
C THR A 377 10.58 8.10 -25.66
N ALA A 378 11.85 8.42 -25.44
CA ALA A 378 12.29 9.81 -25.21
C ALA A 378 11.99 10.77 -26.38
N ASP A 379 11.89 10.25 -27.60
CA ASP A 379 11.53 10.99 -28.80
C ASP A 379 10.01 11.12 -29.02
N GLY A 380 9.21 10.46 -28.19
CA GLY A 380 7.75 10.43 -28.29
C GLY A 380 7.21 9.76 -29.56
N GLN A 381 8.05 9.02 -30.32
CA GLN A 381 7.63 8.37 -31.58
C GLN A 381 7.11 6.95 -31.35
N ARG A 382 7.61 6.27 -30.32
CA ARG A 382 7.12 4.95 -29.93
C ARG A 382 6.53 4.99 -28.54
N VAL A 383 5.54 4.14 -28.33
CA VAL A 383 4.83 4.07 -27.04
C VAL A 383 4.50 2.62 -26.68
N VAL A 384 4.73 2.27 -25.43
CA VAL A 384 4.27 0.99 -24.87
C VAL A 384 2.90 1.24 -24.23
N ALA A 385 1.86 0.64 -24.80
CA ALA A 385 0.51 0.65 -24.26
C ALA A 385 0.31 -0.56 -23.35
N GLY A 386 -0.06 -0.31 -22.09
CA GLY A 386 -0.43 -1.34 -21.14
C GLY A 386 -1.92 -1.67 -21.22
N GLU A 387 -2.24 -2.95 -21.22
CA GLU A 387 -3.60 -3.49 -21.20
C GLU A 387 -3.81 -4.46 -20.04
N TYR A 388 -5.05 -4.62 -19.61
CA TYR A 388 -5.40 -5.56 -18.55
C TYR A 388 -6.78 -6.17 -18.73
N ASP A 389 -6.79 -7.51 -18.84
CA ASP A 389 -7.98 -8.34 -18.70
C ASP A 389 -8.16 -8.74 -17.24
N ARG A 390 -9.22 -8.24 -16.63
CA ARG A 390 -9.50 -8.47 -15.22
C ARG A 390 -9.96 -9.91 -14.95
N ASP A 391 -10.71 -10.51 -15.87
CA ASP A 391 -11.29 -11.84 -15.67
C ASP A 391 -10.23 -12.92 -15.72
N ARG A 392 -9.32 -12.80 -16.67
CA ARG A 392 -8.16 -13.66 -16.82
C ARG A 392 -7.02 -13.28 -15.87
N ARG A 393 -7.07 -12.10 -15.25
CA ARG A 393 -5.93 -11.50 -14.53
C ARG A 393 -4.69 -11.41 -15.40
N TRP A 394 -4.87 -10.97 -16.62
CA TRP A 394 -3.89 -11.00 -17.67
C TRP A 394 -3.42 -9.60 -18.04
N THR A 395 -2.12 -9.41 -18.15
CA THR A 395 -1.52 -8.14 -18.56
C THR A 395 -0.83 -8.28 -19.90
N ARG A 396 -0.92 -7.24 -20.71
CA ARG A 396 -0.19 -7.12 -21.96
C ARG A 396 0.51 -5.76 -22.01
N ALA A 397 1.71 -5.73 -22.59
CA ALA A 397 2.42 -4.51 -22.92
C ALA A 397 2.77 -4.55 -24.41
N LEU A 398 2.21 -3.62 -25.17
CA LEU A 398 2.28 -3.57 -26.64
C LEU A 398 3.06 -2.33 -27.07
N LEU A 399 4.13 -2.53 -27.84
CA LEU A 399 4.92 -1.45 -28.44
C LEU A 399 4.30 -1.03 -29.77
N HIS A 400 3.86 0.22 -29.85
CA HIS A 400 3.36 0.87 -31.04
C HIS A 400 4.40 1.83 -31.61
N ASP A 401 4.54 1.85 -32.93
CA ASP A 401 5.31 2.85 -33.68
C ASP A 401 4.32 3.83 -34.32
N LEU A 402 4.28 5.06 -33.79
CA LEU A 402 3.31 6.07 -34.23
C LEU A 402 3.65 6.66 -35.61
N ALA A 403 4.85 6.39 -36.15
CA ALA A 403 5.19 6.68 -37.54
C ALA A 403 4.61 5.65 -38.51
N GLN A 404 4.17 4.49 -38.01
CA GLN A 404 3.56 3.40 -38.77
C GLN A 404 2.25 2.94 -38.10
N PRO A 405 1.22 3.79 -38.07
CA PRO A 405 0.00 3.55 -37.31
C PRO A 405 -0.77 2.29 -37.73
N ASP A 406 -0.61 1.85 -38.99
CA ASP A 406 -1.25 0.65 -39.53
C ASP A 406 -0.44 -0.64 -39.25
N ALA A 407 0.77 -0.52 -38.68
CA ALA A 407 1.58 -1.70 -38.34
C ALA A 407 1.03 -2.37 -37.07
N GLU A 408 1.01 -3.71 -37.08
CA GLU A 408 0.65 -4.47 -35.91
C GLU A 408 1.60 -4.13 -34.73
N PRO A 409 1.06 -3.90 -33.52
CA PRO A 409 1.90 -3.62 -32.37
C PRO A 409 2.72 -4.84 -31.97
N ARG A 410 3.90 -4.59 -31.42
CA ARG A 410 4.84 -5.65 -31.05
C ARG A 410 4.67 -5.99 -29.57
N VAL A 411 4.54 -7.29 -29.27
CA VAL A 411 4.27 -7.77 -27.91
C VAL A 411 5.57 -7.77 -27.10
N LEU A 412 5.62 -6.94 -26.06
CA LEU A 412 6.70 -6.92 -25.08
C LEU A 412 6.40 -7.78 -23.85
N GLU A 413 5.13 -7.95 -23.51
CA GLU A 413 4.65 -8.74 -22.39
C GLU A 413 3.24 -9.23 -22.68
N ASP A 414 2.97 -10.51 -22.41
CA ASP A 414 1.65 -11.14 -22.54
C ASP A 414 1.58 -12.31 -21.55
N ARG A 415 1.06 -12.09 -20.34
CA ARG A 415 1.08 -13.08 -19.25
C ARG A 415 0.02 -12.85 -18.18
N SER A 416 -0.20 -13.86 -17.36
CA SER A 416 -0.90 -13.65 -16.07
C SER A 416 -0.11 -12.70 -15.17
N ILE A 417 -0.78 -11.76 -14.51
CA ILE A 417 -0.13 -10.93 -13.47
C ILE A 417 0.28 -11.76 -12.25
N ARG A 418 -0.22 -13.00 -12.12
CA ARG A 418 0.13 -13.94 -11.07
C ARG A 418 1.36 -14.77 -11.41
N ASP A 419 1.75 -14.83 -12.68
CA ASP A 419 2.97 -15.52 -13.11
C ASP A 419 4.20 -14.70 -12.73
N ARG A 420 4.82 -15.07 -11.60
CA ARG A 420 6.03 -14.42 -11.10
C ARG A 420 7.30 -14.92 -11.77
N TYR A 421 7.28 -16.19 -12.20
CA TYR A 421 8.46 -16.80 -12.83
C TYR A 421 8.66 -16.31 -14.26
N GLY A 422 7.56 -16.04 -14.95
CA GLY A 422 7.55 -15.43 -16.28
C GLY A 422 7.61 -13.89 -16.28
N ASP A 423 7.75 -13.23 -15.11
CA ASP A 423 7.79 -11.77 -15.03
C ASP A 423 9.09 -11.21 -15.62
N PRO A 424 9.01 -10.47 -16.76
CA PRO A 424 10.18 -9.91 -17.42
C PRO A 424 10.76 -8.68 -16.68
N GLY A 425 10.16 -8.28 -15.58
CA GLY A 425 10.47 -7.05 -14.86
C GLY A 425 9.87 -5.80 -15.51
N ALA A 426 9.80 -4.73 -14.70
CA ALA A 426 9.26 -3.45 -15.14
C ALA A 426 10.23 -2.72 -16.07
N LEU A 427 9.69 -2.08 -17.11
CA LEU A 427 10.44 -1.13 -17.94
C LEU A 427 10.92 0.04 -17.07
N MET A 428 12.20 0.36 -17.13
CA MET A 428 12.78 1.46 -16.37
C MET A 428 12.54 2.78 -17.07
N THR A 429 12.14 3.78 -16.30
CA THR A 429 11.86 5.14 -16.77
C THR A 429 12.72 6.18 -16.05
N GLU A 430 12.90 7.31 -16.68
CA GLU A 430 13.52 8.49 -16.10
C GLU A 430 12.67 9.74 -16.41
N ARG A 431 12.96 10.84 -15.73
CA ARG A 431 12.42 12.15 -16.11
C ARG A 431 13.35 12.80 -17.13
N ASP A 432 12.79 13.21 -18.27
CA ASP A 432 13.53 13.99 -19.27
C ASP A 432 13.77 15.43 -18.76
N ALA A 433 14.40 16.24 -19.59
CA ALA A 433 14.70 17.65 -19.26
C ALA A 433 13.45 18.51 -19.09
N GLN A 434 12.30 18.06 -19.55
CA GLN A 434 10.99 18.72 -19.42
C GLN A 434 10.12 18.06 -18.33
N GLY A 435 10.71 17.18 -17.48
CA GLY A 435 10.01 16.51 -16.39
C GLY A 435 9.05 15.40 -16.82
N GLN A 436 9.01 15.03 -18.10
CA GLN A 436 8.16 13.96 -18.60
C GLN A 436 8.77 12.59 -18.31
N SER A 437 7.91 11.60 -18.00
CA SER A 437 8.36 10.23 -17.77
C SER A 437 8.57 9.51 -19.09
N VAL A 438 9.80 9.12 -19.36
CA VAL A 438 10.18 8.42 -20.61
C VAL A 438 10.99 7.17 -20.29
N LEU A 439 11.02 6.22 -21.24
CA LEU A 439 11.84 5.02 -21.16
C LEU A 439 13.33 5.41 -21.09
N ILE A 440 14.08 4.76 -20.21
CA ILE A 440 15.54 4.84 -20.25
C ILE A 440 16.01 4.09 -21.48
N GLN A 441 16.63 4.83 -22.43
CA GLN A 441 17.07 4.28 -23.71
C GLN A 441 18.58 4.44 -23.96
N ASP A 442 19.15 3.46 -24.66
CA ASP A 442 20.47 3.52 -25.24
C ASP A 442 20.40 2.99 -26.69
N GLY A 443 20.20 3.88 -27.66
CA GLY A 443 19.85 3.52 -29.01
C GLY A 443 18.52 2.75 -29.08
N ALA A 444 18.54 1.53 -29.60
CA ALA A 444 17.36 0.67 -29.64
C ALA A 444 17.07 -0.07 -28.32
N PHE A 445 17.97 0.00 -27.35
CA PHE A 445 17.80 -0.75 -26.11
C PHE A 445 17.05 0.04 -25.04
N VAL A 446 16.16 -0.64 -24.33
CA VAL A 446 15.53 -0.23 -23.08
C VAL A 446 15.93 -1.16 -21.94
N TYR A 447 15.65 -0.79 -20.71
CA TYR A 447 16.07 -1.56 -19.55
C TYR A 447 14.86 -2.05 -18.76
N ARG A 448 15.02 -3.25 -18.16
CA ARG A 448 14.04 -3.84 -17.24
C ARG A 448 14.72 -4.24 -15.94
N ALA A 449 14.04 -3.99 -14.83
CA ALA A 449 14.44 -4.48 -13.52
C ALA A 449 13.28 -5.28 -12.90
N GLY A 450 13.58 -6.43 -12.32
CA GLY A 450 12.57 -7.32 -11.78
C GLY A 450 13.03 -8.08 -10.55
N GLU A 451 12.08 -8.70 -9.85
CA GLU A 451 12.35 -9.51 -8.65
C GLU A 451 13.03 -10.84 -8.97
N GLY A 452 12.81 -11.39 -10.16
CA GLY A 452 13.41 -12.65 -10.60
C GLY A 452 13.04 -13.83 -9.70
N ALA A 453 11.74 -14.02 -9.49
CA ALA A 453 11.22 -15.12 -8.70
C ALA A 453 11.67 -16.48 -9.27
N SER A 454 11.88 -17.45 -8.38
CA SER A 454 12.25 -18.82 -8.72
C SER A 454 11.92 -19.75 -7.54
N ASP A 455 12.05 -21.06 -7.74
CA ASP A 455 11.80 -22.07 -6.69
C ASP A 455 12.69 -21.87 -5.45
N ASP A 456 13.88 -21.27 -5.62
CA ASP A 456 14.82 -20.95 -4.53
C ASP A 456 14.54 -19.57 -3.89
N GLY A 457 13.47 -18.89 -4.31
CA GLY A 457 13.14 -17.52 -3.93
C GLY A 457 13.62 -16.48 -4.95
N ALA A 458 13.27 -15.23 -4.68
CA ALA A 458 13.52 -14.11 -5.59
C ALA A 458 15.02 -13.72 -5.64
N ARG A 459 15.52 -13.55 -6.84
CA ARG A 459 16.88 -13.07 -7.16
C ARG A 459 16.79 -11.94 -8.17
N PRO A 460 16.71 -10.68 -7.72
CA PRO A 460 16.52 -9.52 -8.59
C PRO A 460 17.54 -9.42 -9.71
N PHE A 461 17.13 -8.76 -10.79
CA PHE A 461 17.94 -8.68 -12.00
C PHE A 461 17.80 -7.31 -12.69
N LEU A 462 18.75 -7.05 -13.59
CA LEU A 462 18.76 -5.99 -14.59
C LEU A 462 18.93 -6.60 -15.96
N ASP A 463 18.00 -6.31 -16.85
CA ASP A 463 18.03 -6.72 -18.25
C ASP A 463 18.06 -5.50 -19.16
N ARG A 464 18.59 -5.67 -20.38
CA ARG A 464 18.34 -4.79 -21.51
C ARG A 464 17.55 -5.53 -22.58
N GLN A 465 16.59 -4.84 -23.20
CA GLN A 465 15.76 -5.36 -24.26
C GLN A 465 15.92 -4.48 -25.50
N ASP A 466 16.23 -5.11 -26.63
CA ASP A 466 16.30 -4.46 -27.92
C ASP A 466 14.88 -4.27 -28.46
N LEU A 467 14.47 -3.05 -28.70
CA LEU A 467 13.13 -2.74 -29.21
C LEU A 467 12.92 -3.14 -30.69
N GLU A 468 13.99 -3.40 -31.47
CA GLU A 468 13.88 -3.83 -32.86
C GLU A 468 13.77 -5.35 -32.98
N SER A 469 14.57 -6.10 -32.27
CA SER A 469 14.55 -7.57 -32.32
C SER A 469 13.70 -8.21 -31.23
N LEU A 470 13.30 -7.46 -30.23
CA LEU A 470 12.67 -7.85 -28.95
C LEU A 470 13.53 -8.81 -28.09
N ARG A 471 14.78 -9.01 -28.46
CA ARG A 471 15.68 -9.88 -27.69
C ARG A 471 16.06 -9.21 -26.38
N THR A 472 15.98 -10.01 -25.31
CA THR A 472 16.39 -9.60 -23.95
C THR A 472 17.75 -10.21 -23.63
N GLN A 473 18.63 -9.39 -23.04
CA GLN A 473 19.92 -9.82 -22.53
C GLN A 473 20.00 -9.53 -21.04
N ARG A 474 20.27 -10.57 -20.23
CA ARG A 474 20.56 -10.42 -18.79
C ARG A 474 21.90 -9.68 -18.60
N MET A 475 21.84 -8.49 -18.02
CA MET A 475 23.01 -7.66 -17.71
C MET A 475 23.60 -8.00 -16.35
N TRP A 476 22.71 -8.26 -15.39
CA TRP A 476 23.07 -8.57 -14.02
C TRP A 476 21.96 -9.36 -13.33
N ARG A 477 22.34 -10.20 -12.38
CA ARG A 477 21.43 -10.89 -11.46
C ARG A 477 22.03 -10.93 -10.06
N CYS A 478 21.21 -10.74 -9.03
CA CYS A 478 21.57 -10.86 -7.64
C CYS A 478 22.25 -12.21 -7.35
N SER A 479 23.37 -12.20 -6.61
CA SER A 479 24.09 -13.39 -6.20
C SER A 479 23.28 -14.22 -5.19
N PRO A 480 23.43 -15.54 -5.17
CA PRO A 480 22.88 -16.37 -4.10
C PRO A 480 23.36 -15.92 -2.73
N GLY A 481 22.54 -16.13 -1.69
CA GLY A 481 22.86 -15.77 -0.31
C GLY A 481 22.62 -14.31 0.06
N SER A 482 22.15 -13.50 -0.88
CA SER A 482 21.79 -12.10 -0.66
C SER A 482 20.52 -11.72 -1.43
N TYR A 483 19.99 -10.56 -1.11
CA TYR A 483 18.92 -9.93 -1.87
C TYR A 483 19.37 -8.52 -2.23
N GLU A 484 19.52 -8.25 -3.53
CA GLU A 484 19.96 -6.95 -4.02
C GLU A 484 19.09 -6.54 -5.19
N SER A 485 18.37 -5.44 -5.05
CA SER A 485 17.45 -4.90 -6.05
C SER A 485 18.04 -3.65 -6.73
N VAL A 486 17.72 -3.48 -8.00
CA VAL A 486 18.05 -2.26 -8.77
C VAL A 486 17.16 -1.12 -8.28
N VAL A 487 17.74 0.04 -8.02
CA VAL A 487 17.04 1.25 -7.58
C VAL A 487 16.93 2.25 -8.72
N ALA A 488 18.04 2.56 -9.39
CA ALA A 488 18.08 3.49 -10.51
C ALA A 488 19.31 3.21 -11.39
N LEU A 489 19.24 3.59 -12.64
CA LEU A 489 20.40 3.63 -13.52
C LEU A 489 21.07 5.00 -13.40
N GLU A 490 22.40 5.02 -13.28
CA GLU A 490 23.16 6.25 -13.36
C GLU A 490 23.20 6.75 -14.82
N ARG A 491 23.15 8.07 -15.05
CA ARG A 491 23.28 8.66 -16.38
C ARG A 491 24.54 8.18 -17.06
N ARG A 492 24.44 7.79 -18.34
CA ARG A 492 25.46 7.03 -19.06
C ARG A 492 26.22 7.84 -20.07
N THR A 493 27.48 7.41 -20.27
CA THR A 493 28.20 7.69 -21.51
C THR A 493 27.74 6.66 -22.56
N PRO A 494 27.25 7.07 -23.73
CA PRO A 494 26.86 6.13 -24.79
C PRO A 494 27.94 5.09 -25.08
N GLY A 495 27.51 3.81 -25.21
CA GLY A 495 28.40 2.69 -25.51
C GLY A 495 29.11 2.06 -24.31
N ARG A 496 28.85 2.50 -23.07
CA ARG A 496 29.30 1.83 -21.83
C ARG A 496 28.16 1.04 -21.22
N PHE A 497 28.48 -0.06 -20.53
CA PHE A 497 27.52 -0.78 -19.70
C PHE A 497 27.04 0.13 -18.56
N PRO A 498 25.76 -0.01 -18.15
CA PRO A 498 25.22 0.90 -17.15
C PRO A 498 25.90 0.69 -15.79
N ARG A 499 26.15 1.79 -15.13
CA ARG A 499 26.28 1.82 -13.67
C ARG A 499 24.89 1.95 -13.09
N PHE A 500 24.64 1.32 -11.96
CA PHE A 500 23.35 1.40 -11.32
C PHE A 500 23.43 1.45 -9.80
N LEU A 501 22.50 2.16 -9.21
CA LEU A 501 22.24 2.13 -7.78
C LEU A 501 21.47 0.87 -7.43
N SER A 502 21.91 0.18 -6.39
CA SER A 502 21.24 -0.99 -5.86
C SER A 502 21.00 -0.86 -4.36
N ARG A 503 20.00 -1.59 -3.86
CA ARG A 503 19.74 -1.78 -2.44
C ARG A 503 20.02 -3.23 -2.10
N TYR A 504 21.09 -3.42 -1.37
CA TYR A 504 21.62 -4.72 -0.95
C TYR A 504 21.22 -5.03 0.49
N GLU A 505 20.84 -6.25 0.74
CA GLU A 505 20.64 -6.84 2.06
C GLU A 505 20.99 -8.32 2.06
N SER A 506 21.27 -8.87 3.25
CA SER A 506 21.43 -10.30 3.46
C SER A 506 20.81 -10.69 4.82
N PRO A 507 20.70 -11.96 5.17
CA PRO A 507 20.24 -12.33 6.52
C PRO A 507 21.05 -11.71 7.65
N ALA A 508 22.34 -11.39 7.40
CA ALA A 508 23.26 -10.81 8.38
C ALA A 508 23.48 -9.30 8.24
N GLU A 509 23.15 -8.72 7.09
CA GLU A 509 23.39 -7.30 6.79
C GLU A 509 22.08 -6.57 6.51
N PRO A 510 21.79 -5.46 7.22
CA PRO A 510 20.61 -4.66 6.96
C PRO A 510 20.69 -3.99 5.58
N PRO A 511 19.54 -3.50 5.05
CA PRO A 511 19.51 -2.84 3.75
C PRO A 511 20.43 -1.63 3.67
N ASN A 512 21.35 -1.67 2.70
CA ASN A 512 22.32 -0.62 2.39
C ASN A 512 22.36 -0.37 0.88
N TYR A 513 22.75 0.84 0.48
CA TYR A 513 22.84 1.23 -0.91
C TYR A 513 24.26 1.06 -1.45
N ARG A 514 24.38 0.64 -2.70
CA ARG A 514 25.61 0.39 -3.44
C ARG A 514 25.51 0.98 -4.85
N LEU A 515 26.63 1.41 -5.38
CA LEU A 515 26.79 1.70 -6.80
C LEU A 515 27.54 0.53 -7.43
N ARG A 516 26.96 -0.04 -8.49
CA ARG A 516 27.56 -1.10 -9.28
C ARG A 516 27.97 -0.59 -10.65
N ASP A 517 29.18 -0.95 -11.07
CA ASP A 517 29.73 -0.67 -12.40
C ASP A 517 29.93 -2.00 -13.14
N LEU A 518 29.14 -2.20 -14.21
CA LEU A 518 29.19 -3.45 -14.98
C LEU A 518 30.36 -3.52 -15.95
N ASP A 519 31.04 -2.40 -16.24
CA ASP A 519 32.23 -2.35 -17.09
C ASP A 519 33.53 -2.60 -16.31
N ALA A 520 33.49 -2.47 -14.98
CA ALA A 520 34.69 -2.63 -14.17
C ALA A 520 35.16 -4.09 -14.10
N GLN A 521 36.41 -4.35 -14.50
CA GLN A 521 37.06 -5.64 -14.21
C GLN A 521 37.08 -5.88 -12.70
N ALA A 522 36.62 -7.07 -12.26
CA ALA A 522 36.45 -7.47 -10.86
C ALA A 522 35.22 -6.87 -10.12
N GLY A 523 34.15 -6.50 -10.86
CA GLY A 523 32.86 -6.17 -10.27
C GLY A 523 32.91 -4.91 -9.40
N GLY A 524 33.10 -3.75 -10.04
CA GLY A 524 33.16 -2.45 -9.35
C GLY A 524 31.94 -2.19 -8.46
N ILE A 525 32.10 -2.37 -7.15
CA ILE A 525 31.07 -2.11 -6.15
C ILE A 525 31.59 -1.02 -5.23
N VAL A 526 30.80 0.03 -5.08
CA VAL A 526 31.08 1.11 -4.13
C VAL A 526 29.91 1.15 -3.13
N ALA A 527 30.23 1.01 -1.84
CA ALA A 527 29.24 1.20 -0.78
C ALA A 527 28.89 2.69 -0.65
N LEU A 528 27.59 3.02 -0.73
CA LEU A 528 27.07 4.38 -0.60
C LEU A 528 26.56 4.65 0.82
N THR A 529 26.12 3.62 1.53
CA THR A 529 25.68 3.69 2.92
C THR A 529 26.27 2.55 3.74
N ASN A 530 26.28 2.72 5.05
CA ASN A 530 26.70 1.71 6.01
C ASN A 530 25.79 1.79 7.24
N PHE A 531 24.50 1.53 7.02
CA PHE A 531 23.54 1.50 8.12
C PHE A 531 23.74 0.26 8.95
N LEU A 532 23.72 0.45 10.27
CA LEU A 532 23.85 -0.64 11.23
C LEU A 532 22.50 -1.34 11.42
N ASP A 533 22.57 -2.59 11.84
CA ASP A 533 21.41 -3.32 12.30
C ASP A 533 20.80 -2.64 13.55
N PRO A 534 19.53 -2.25 13.53
CA PRO A 534 18.89 -1.61 14.68
C PRO A 534 18.61 -2.61 15.84
N THR A 535 18.65 -3.92 15.58
CA THR A 535 18.30 -4.98 16.54
C THR A 535 19.31 -6.13 16.48
N PRO A 536 20.61 -5.87 16.75
CA PRO A 536 21.67 -6.85 16.57
C PRO A 536 21.52 -8.10 17.44
N GLU A 537 20.82 -8.00 18.57
CA GLU A 537 20.51 -9.10 19.48
C GLU A 537 19.57 -10.15 18.85
N LEU A 538 18.85 -9.81 17.79
CA LEU A 538 17.93 -10.71 17.09
C LEU A 538 18.56 -11.42 15.88
N ARG A 539 19.84 -11.23 15.62
CA ARG A 539 20.55 -11.80 14.44
C ARG A 539 20.60 -13.32 14.42
N GLY A 540 20.51 -13.97 15.56
CA GLY A 540 20.60 -15.42 15.67
C GLY A 540 19.36 -16.17 15.17
N VAL A 541 18.26 -15.49 14.87
CA VAL A 541 17.03 -16.10 14.37
C VAL A 541 17.30 -16.79 13.04
N ARG A 542 16.98 -18.09 12.97
CA ARG A 542 17.16 -18.89 11.75
C ARG A 542 15.96 -18.70 10.84
N LYS A 543 16.24 -18.66 9.54
CA LYS A 543 15.22 -18.42 8.50
C LYS A 543 15.48 -19.35 7.33
N GLN A 544 14.43 -20.04 6.87
CA GLN A 544 14.51 -20.88 5.68
C GLN A 544 13.19 -20.86 4.89
N LEU A 545 13.31 -20.97 3.59
CA LEU A 545 12.18 -21.26 2.70
C LEU A 545 11.83 -22.74 2.83
N VAL A 546 10.54 -23.04 3.00
CA VAL A 546 10.00 -24.39 3.03
C VAL A 546 8.99 -24.51 1.92
N THR A 547 9.11 -25.58 1.12
CA THR A 547 8.14 -25.93 0.07
C THR A 547 7.47 -27.26 0.44
N TYR A 548 6.20 -27.36 0.16
CA TYR A 548 5.35 -28.51 0.48
C TYR A 548 4.18 -28.59 -0.48
N GLU A 549 3.34 -29.60 -0.36
CA GLU A 549 2.25 -29.85 -1.29
C GLU A 549 0.93 -29.99 -0.54
N ARG A 550 -0.12 -29.36 -1.04
CA ARG A 550 -1.50 -29.52 -0.59
C ARG A 550 -2.03 -30.90 -1.04
N ALA A 551 -3.01 -31.45 -0.34
CA ALA A 551 -3.56 -32.78 -0.62
C ALA A 551 -4.08 -32.99 -2.07
N ASP A 552 -4.44 -31.90 -2.74
CA ASP A 552 -4.87 -31.91 -4.14
C ASP A 552 -3.71 -31.68 -5.14
N GLY A 553 -2.46 -31.72 -4.69
CA GLY A 553 -1.26 -31.59 -5.53
C GLY A 553 -0.84 -30.15 -5.84
N VAL A 554 -1.43 -29.16 -5.20
CA VAL A 554 -1.02 -27.75 -5.38
C VAL A 554 0.25 -27.48 -4.57
N PRO A 555 1.37 -27.04 -5.22
CA PRO A 555 2.57 -26.67 -4.51
C PRO A 555 2.31 -25.47 -3.60
N LEU A 556 2.89 -25.50 -2.40
CA LEU A 556 2.79 -24.46 -1.40
C LEU A 556 4.18 -24.08 -0.88
N SER A 557 4.28 -22.92 -0.26
CA SER A 557 5.51 -22.48 0.37
C SER A 557 5.25 -21.60 1.60
N ALA A 558 6.25 -21.56 2.49
CA ALA A 558 6.27 -20.66 3.63
C ALA A 558 7.72 -20.27 3.96
N THR A 559 7.90 -19.20 4.73
CA THR A 559 9.17 -18.91 5.37
C THR A 559 9.09 -19.37 6.83
N LEU A 560 9.90 -20.37 7.17
CA LEU A 560 10.00 -20.88 8.54
C LEU A 560 11.07 -20.10 9.31
N TYR A 561 10.68 -19.54 10.45
CA TYR A 561 11.56 -18.88 11.40
C TYR A 561 11.68 -19.71 12.67
N LEU A 562 12.91 -19.86 13.18
CA LEU A 562 13.23 -20.62 14.39
C LEU A 562 14.06 -19.78 15.37
N PRO A 563 13.88 -19.98 16.69
CA PRO A 563 14.77 -19.36 17.68
C PRO A 563 16.25 -19.65 17.43
N ALA A 564 17.11 -18.72 17.84
CA ALA A 564 18.56 -18.83 17.64
C ALA A 564 19.15 -20.07 18.30
N ASP A 565 18.64 -20.46 19.44
CA ASP A 565 19.08 -21.59 20.28
C ASP A 565 18.38 -22.92 19.97
N TRP A 566 17.43 -22.92 19.00
CA TRP A 566 16.74 -24.16 18.62
C TRP A 566 17.70 -25.25 18.19
N GLN A 567 17.46 -26.46 18.67
CA GLN A 567 18.23 -27.66 18.33
C GLN A 567 17.37 -28.68 17.58
N PRO A 568 17.90 -29.36 16.55
CA PRO A 568 17.22 -30.44 15.88
C PRO A 568 16.68 -31.49 16.85
N GLY A 569 15.42 -31.90 16.67
CA GLY A 569 14.73 -32.82 17.56
C GLY A 569 13.92 -32.17 18.69
N THR A 570 14.05 -30.88 18.91
CA THR A 570 13.19 -30.12 19.83
C THR A 570 11.96 -29.64 19.11
N ARG A 571 10.78 -30.12 19.50
CA ARG A 571 9.50 -29.67 18.97
C ARG A 571 9.02 -28.42 19.70
N LEU A 572 8.72 -27.37 18.94
CA LEU A 572 8.26 -26.07 19.44
C LEU A 572 6.76 -25.89 19.23
N PRO A 573 6.09 -25.01 20.00
CA PRO A 573 4.80 -24.51 19.58
C PRO A 573 4.96 -23.79 18.23
N LEU A 574 3.96 -23.94 17.35
CA LEU A 574 3.95 -23.38 16.00
C LEU A 574 2.95 -22.22 15.91
N PHE A 575 3.37 -21.11 15.34
CA PHE A 575 2.47 -20.02 14.94
C PHE A 575 2.43 -19.90 13.41
N LEU A 576 1.25 -20.12 12.83
CA LEU A 576 0.99 -20.00 11.40
C LEU A 576 0.43 -18.60 11.10
N TRP A 577 1.15 -17.82 10.28
CA TRP A 577 0.70 -16.51 9.83
C TRP A 577 0.52 -16.51 8.32
N ALA A 578 -0.71 -16.23 7.87
CA ALA A 578 -1.05 -16.35 6.46
C ALA A 578 -2.06 -15.29 5.98
N TYR A 579 -2.16 -15.19 4.67
CA TYR A 579 -3.07 -14.30 3.97
C TYR A 579 -3.53 -14.97 2.67
N PRO A 580 -4.81 -15.31 2.49
CA PRO A 580 -5.31 -15.97 1.28
C PRO A 580 -5.13 -15.10 0.05
N ARG A 581 -4.94 -15.76 -1.09
CA ARG A 581 -4.90 -15.12 -2.40
C ARG A 581 -5.58 -15.99 -3.43
N GLU A 582 -6.33 -15.37 -4.32
CA GLU A 582 -7.07 -16.05 -5.35
C GLU A 582 -6.26 -16.14 -6.66
N TYR A 583 -6.38 -17.30 -7.32
CA TYR A 583 -5.70 -17.66 -8.57
C TYR A 583 -6.68 -18.32 -9.53
N ASN A 584 -6.44 -18.09 -10.84
CA ASN A 584 -7.23 -18.75 -11.88
C ASN A 584 -6.70 -20.15 -12.21
N ASP A 585 -5.45 -20.44 -11.85
CA ASP A 585 -4.79 -21.71 -12.16
C ASP A 585 -3.77 -22.15 -11.07
N PRO A 586 -3.55 -23.46 -10.91
CA PRO A 586 -2.61 -24.00 -9.91
C PRO A 586 -1.15 -23.66 -10.21
N SER A 587 -0.75 -23.51 -11.47
CA SER A 587 0.65 -23.33 -11.85
C SER A 587 1.22 -22.00 -11.36
N THR A 588 0.39 -20.95 -11.37
CA THR A 588 0.78 -19.64 -10.82
C THR A 588 0.58 -19.57 -9.31
N ALA A 589 -0.36 -20.35 -8.77
CA ALA A 589 -0.61 -20.42 -7.33
C ALA A 589 0.55 -21.04 -6.54
N GLY A 590 1.24 -22.02 -7.12
CA GLY A 590 2.36 -22.74 -6.52
C GLY A 590 3.70 -22.03 -6.58
N GLN A 591 3.79 -20.90 -7.28
CA GLN A 591 5.05 -20.17 -7.42
C GLN A 591 5.50 -19.52 -6.11
N VAL A 592 6.77 -19.74 -5.74
CA VAL A 592 7.39 -19.18 -4.55
C VAL A 592 7.43 -17.65 -4.63
N SER A 593 7.17 -17.00 -3.49
CA SER A 593 7.25 -15.56 -3.35
C SER A 593 8.25 -15.13 -2.28
N GLY A 594 8.91 -14.00 -2.52
CA GLY A 594 9.91 -13.46 -1.59
C GLY A 594 11.26 -14.13 -1.70
N SER A 595 12.13 -13.90 -0.73
CA SER A 595 13.48 -14.47 -0.70
C SER A 595 13.90 -14.78 0.74
N PRO A 596 14.47 -15.97 1.02
CA PRO A 596 15.02 -16.29 2.33
C PRO A 596 16.24 -15.43 2.66
N TYR A 597 16.84 -14.77 1.67
CA TYR A 597 18.06 -13.97 1.81
C TYR A 597 17.81 -12.50 2.15
N ARG A 598 16.56 -12.09 2.33
CA ARG A 598 16.27 -10.74 2.85
C ARG A 598 16.63 -10.62 4.32
N PHE A 599 17.02 -9.43 4.73
CA PHE A 599 17.21 -9.09 6.13
C PHE A 599 15.90 -9.25 6.92
N THR A 600 15.96 -9.92 8.08
CA THR A 600 14.78 -10.07 8.93
C THR A 600 14.68 -8.87 9.85
N ARG A 601 13.64 -8.07 9.68
CA ARG A 601 13.37 -6.92 10.50
C ARG A 601 12.24 -7.21 11.49
N PHE A 602 12.51 -7.03 12.76
CA PHE A 602 11.52 -7.03 13.83
C PHE A 602 11.07 -5.60 14.08
N SER A 603 9.80 -5.28 13.88
CA SER A 603 9.29 -3.92 14.07
C SER A 603 7.77 -3.88 14.18
N GLY A 604 7.24 -2.87 14.85
CA GLY A 604 5.80 -2.67 14.98
C GLY A 604 5.08 -3.86 15.60
N SER A 605 3.90 -4.19 15.12
CA SER A 605 3.11 -5.33 15.60
C SER A 605 3.45 -6.65 14.90
N SER A 606 4.72 -6.87 14.51
CA SER A 606 5.15 -8.08 13.80
C SER A 606 4.91 -9.35 14.62
N HIS A 607 4.31 -10.35 13.99
CA HIS A 607 4.14 -11.69 14.55
C HIS A 607 5.47 -12.45 14.68
N LEU A 608 6.53 -12.02 14.00
CA LEU A 608 7.86 -12.62 14.12
C LEU A 608 8.45 -12.53 15.54
N PHE A 609 7.95 -11.60 16.37
CA PHE A 609 8.38 -11.55 17.78
C PHE A 609 8.07 -12.82 18.56
N PHE A 610 7.17 -13.70 18.12
CA PHE A 610 6.95 -14.99 18.76
C PHE A 610 8.17 -15.90 18.69
N VAL A 611 9.04 -15.73 17.69
CA VAL A 611 10.32 -16.46 17.62
C VAL A 611 11.19 -16.18 18.85
N THR A 612 11.18 -14.94 19.36
CA THR A 612 11.91 -14.53 20.56
C THR A 612 11.29 -15.08 21.86
N GLN A 613 10.06 -15.63 21.76
CA GLN A 613 9.33 -16.26 22.86
C GLN A 613 9.40 -17.80 22.81
N GLY A 614 10.30 -18.37 21.97
CA GLY A 614 10.51 -19.80 21.86
C GLY A 614 9.53 -20.52 20.92
N TRP A 615 8.93 -19.82 19.98
CA TRP A 615 8.00 -20.37 18.98
C TRP A 615 8.68 -20.59 17.64
N ALA A 616 8.29 -21.63 16.94
CA ALA A 616 8.46 -21.69 15.49
C ALA A 616 7.38 -20.84 14.81
N VAL A 617 7.74 -20.07 13.80
CA VAL A 617 6.80 -19.24 13.04
C VAL A 617 6.86 -19.59 11.56
N MET A 618 5.74 -20.08 11.01
CA MET A 618 5.55 -20.18 9.56
C MET A 618 4.91 -18.87 9.05
N ASP A 619 5.73 -18.02 8.48
CA ASP A 619 5.34 -16.72 7.93
C ASP A 619 5.05 -16.82 6.43
N ASN A 620 4.06 -16.05 5.97
CA ASN A 620 3.62 -16.07 4.58
C ASN A 620 3.33 -17.50 4.07
N ALA A 621 2.79 -18.36 4.92
CA ALA A 621 2.31 -19.66 4.47
C ALA A 621 1.25 -19.45 3.37
N THR A 622 1.52 -20.01 2.19
CA THR A 622 0.65 -19.74 1.04
C THR A 622 -0.71 -20.42 1.22
N MET A 623 -1.76 -19.63 1.04
CA MET A 623 -3.18 -20.04 1.16
C MET A 623 -3.90 -19.72 -0.16
N PRO A 624 -3.61 -20.46 -1.25
CA PRO A 624 -4.23 -20.17 -2.53
C PRO A 624 -5.67 -20.65 -2.58
N VAL A 625 -6.56 -19.80 -3.08
CA VAL A 625 -7.92 -20.14 -3.48
C VAL A 625 -7.95 -20.18 -4.99
N ILE A 626 -8.15 -21.36 -5.57
CA ILE A 626 -7.96 -21.61 -7.00
C ILE A 626 -9.30 -22.00 -7.62
N GLY A 627 -9.63 -21.40 -8.74
CA GLY A 627 -10.82 -21.73 -9.49
C GLY A 627 -11.22 -20.71 -10.54
N ASP A 628 -12.38 -20.93 -11.12
CA ASP A 628 -13.00 -19.97 -12.03
C ASP A 628 -13.31 -18.65 -11.30
N PRO A 629 -13.04 -17.50 -11.89
CA PRO A 629 -13.28 -16.19 -11.27
C PRO A 629 -14.69 -15.94 -10.73
N GLN A 630 -15.68 -16.66 -11.28
CA GLN A 630 -17.08 -16.52 -10.86
C GLN A 630 -17.46 -17.44 -9.70
N THR A 631 -16.73 -18.52 -9.44
CA THR A 631 -17.13 -19.57 -8.48
C THR A 631 -16.03 -19.99 -7.52
N MET A 632 -14.81 -19.45 -7.62
CA MET A 632 -13.67 -19.93 -6.83
C MET A 632 -13.87 -19.82 -5.31
N ASN A 633 -14.71 -18.88 -4.86
CA ASN A 633 -15.01 -18.72 -3.43
C ASN A 633 -16.04 -19.75 -2.91
N ASP A 634 -16.69 -20.52 -3.78
CA ASP A 634 -17.62 -21.58 -3.37
C ASP A 634 -16.89 -22.71 -2.60
N THR A 635 -15.58 -22.85 -2.83
CA THR A 635 -14.69 -23.81 -2.16
C THR A 635 -13.60 -23.11 -1.32
N PHE A 636 -13.84 -21.87 -0.90
CA PHE A 636 -12.86 -21.08 -0.14
C PHE A 636 -12.43 -21.80 1.15
N VAL A 637 -13.40 -22.26 1.94
CA VAL A 637 -13.15 -22.86 3.26
C VAL A 637 -12.34 -24.15 3.12
N GLU A 638 -12.76 -25.04 2.25
CA GLU A 638 -12.08 -26.32 2.00
C GLU A 638 -10.64 -26.12 1.57
N GLN A 639 -10.39 -25.12 0.70
CA GLN A 639 -9.06 -24.85 0.18
C GLN A 639 -8.11 -24.28 1.24
N ILE A 640 -8.57 -23.38 2.11
CA ILE A 640 -7.73 -22.83 3.18
C ILE A 640 -7.46 -23.88 4.28
N VAL A 641 -8.42 -24.75 4.59
CA VAL A 641 -8.23 -25.84 5.56
C VAL A 641 -7.17 -26.82 5.06
N MET A 642 -7.28 -27.31 3.82
CA MET A 642 -6.25 -28.16 3.21
C MET A 642 -4.87 -27.52 3.19
N ALA A 643 -4.78 -26.23 2.91
CA ALA A 643 -3.50 -25.51 2.89
C ALA A 643 -2.90 -25.37 4.30
N ALA A 644 -3.73 -25.11 5.30
CA ALA A 644 -3.31 -25.01 6.70
C ALA A 644 -2.83 -26.37 7.23
N GLU A 645 -3.56 -27.45 6.96
CA GLU A 645 -3.18 -28.80 7.33
C GLU A 645 -1.82 -29.19 6.74
N ALA A 646 -1.62 -28.99 5.44
CA ALA A 646 -0.35 -29.27 4.77
C ALA A 646 0.83 -28.49 5.36
N ALA A 647 0.62 -27.22 5.76
CA ALA A 647 1.65 -26.42 6.43
C ALA A 647 2.03 -26.98 7.80
N ILE A 648 1.03 -27.39 8.60
CA ILE A 648 1.22 -27.98 9.94
C ILE A 648 1.94 -29.31 9.82
N ASP A 649 1.47 -30.21 8.93
CA ASP A 649 2.06 -31.53 8.70
C ASP A 649 3.55 -31.39 8.34
N THR A 650 3.86 -30.50 7.41
CA THR A 650 5.23 -30.23 7.00
C THR A 650 6.12 -29.81 8.18
N ALA A 651 5.66 -28.88 9.01
CA ALA A 651 6.44 -28.44 10.18
C ALA A 651 6.61 -29.56 11.23
N CYS A 652 5.61 -30.44 11.37
CA CYS A 652 5.67 -31.62 12.24
C CYS A 652 6.63 -32.70 11.70
N ASP A 653 6.58 -32.96 10.40
CA ASP A 653 7.46 -33.95 9.73
C ASP A 653 8.92 -33.52 9.72
N MET A 654 9.19 -32.22 9.63
CA MET A 654 10.50 -31.63 9.83
C MET A 654 11.02 -31.78 11.28
N GLY A 655 10.20 -32.25 12.22
CA GLY A 655 10.57 -32.37 13.63
C GLY A 655 10.63 -31.04 14.37
N VAL A 656 10.08 -29.98 13.80
CA VAL A 656 10.08 -28.61 14.33
C VAL A 656 8.86 -28.34 15.20
N ALA A 657 7.66 -28.72 14.74
CA ALA A 657 6.42 -28.40 15.40
C ALA A 657 5.86 -29.54 16.27
N ASP A 658 5.21 -29.15 17.34
CA ASP A 658 4.34 -30.01 18.14
C ASP A 658 2.89 -29.81 17.66
N ARG A 659 2.30 -30.86 17.05
CA ARG A 659 0.94 -30.81 16.52
C ARG A 659 -0.13 -30.45 17.56
N GLY A 660 0.10 -30.75 18.81
CA GLY A 660 -0.78 -30.37 19.91
C GLY A 660 -0.63 -28.92 20.38
N ARG A 661 0.29 -28.14 19.76
CA ARG A 661 0.56 -26.74 20.14
C ARG A 661 0.69 -25.84 18.92
N VAL A 662 -0.39 -25.74 18.13
CA VAL A 662 -0.43 -24.93 16.92
C VAL A 662 -1.41 -23.79 17.10
N ALA A 663 -1.01 -22.60 16.73
CA ALA A 663 -1.88 -21.41 16.69
C ALA A 663 -1.85 -20.77 15.29
N VAL A 664 -2.92 -20.06 14.96
CA VAL A 664 -3.06 -19.35 13.69
C VAL A 664 -3.31 -17.86 13.90
N GLY A 665 -2.85 -17.05 12.96
CA GLY A 665 -3.19 -15.64 12.97
C GLY A 665 -3.11 -14.99 11.61
N GLY A 666 -3.71 -13.81 11.53
CA GLY A 666 -3.70 -13.01 10.33
C GLY A 666 -4.24 -11.60 10.55
N HIS A 667 -4.02 -10.75 9.55
CA HIS A 667 -4.52 -9.40 9.51
C HIS A 667 -5.44 -9.22 8.30
N SER A 668 -6.52 -8.43 8.46
CA SER A 668 -7.44 -8.12 7.37
C SER A 668 -8.08 -9.40 6.77
N TYR A 669 -7.83 -9.73 5.52
CA TYR A 669 -8.29 -10.99 4.91
C TYR A 669 -7.65 -12.23 5.55
N GLY A 670 -6.44 -12.09 6.13
CA GLY A 670 -5.83 -13.13 6.97
C GLY A 670 -6.57 -13.33 8.30
N ALA A 671 -7.15 -12.28 8.88
CA ALA A 671 -8.00 -12.41 10.08
C ALA A 671 -9.33 -13.10 9.77
N PHE A 672 -9.92 -12.81 8.63
CA PHE A 672 -11.08 -13.51 8.09
C PHE A 672 -10.78 -15.00 7.89
N MET A 673 -9.63 -15.33 7.29
CA MET A 673 -9.15 -16.71 7.18
C MET A 673 -8.99 -17.37 8.56
N THR A 674 -8.33 -16.67 9.51
CA THR A 674 -8.14 -17.19 10.87
C THR A 674 -9.46 -17.62 11.52
N ALA A 675 -10.48 -16.76 11.46
CA ALA A 675 -11.78 -17.06 12.04
C ALA A 675 -12.49 -18.21 11.30
N ASN A 676 -12.34 -18.31 9.97
CA ASN A 676 -12.88 -19.44 9.20
C ASN A 676 -12.17 -20.76 9.53
N LEU A 677 -10.83 -20.74 9.68
CA LEU A 677 -10.08 -21.93 10.07
C LEU A 677 -10.51 -22.46 11.44
N LEU A 678 -10.80 -21.59 12.42
CA LEU A 678 -11.31 -22.00 13.72
C LEU A 678 -12.79 -22.46 13.68
N ALA A 679 -13.59 -21.87 12.78
CA ALA A 679 -15.00 -22.24 12.65
C ALA A 679 -15.23 -23.57 11.91
N HIS A 680 -14.24 -24.04 11.15
CA HIS A 680 -14.41 -25.16 10.22
C HIS A 680 -13.33 -26.24 10.35
N SER A 681 -12.45 -26.18 11.37
CA SER A 681 -11.43 -27.22 11.59
C SER A 681 -10.92 -27.21 13.03
N ASP A 682 -10.46 -28.38 13.52
CA ASP A 682 -9.83 -28.59 14.84
C ASP A 682 -8.30 -28.58 14.76
N LEU A 683 -7.73 -27.87 13.77
CA LEU A 683 -6.28 -27.86 13.51
C LEU A 683 -5.47 -27.04 14.52
N PHE A 684 -6.12 -26.15 15.26
CA PHE A 684 -5.47 -25.13 16.08
C PHE A 684 -5.93 -25.19 17.53
N GLN A 685 -5.13 -24.63 18.45
CA GLN A 685 -5.48 -24.49 19.85
C GLN A 685 -5.80 -23.04 20.25
N ALA A 686 -5.49 -22.06 19.40
CA ALA A 686 -5.87 -20.68 19.57
C ALA A 686 -5.70 -19.87 18.29
N GLY A 687 -6.38 -18.72 18.19
CA GLY A 687 -6.27 -17.79 17.09
C GLY A 687 -6.02 -16.35 17.50
N ILE A 688 -5.39 -15.56 16.57
CA ILE A 688 -5.23 -14.10 16.67
C ILE A 688 -5.72 -13.48 15.36
N ALA A 689 -6.85 -12.77 15.40
CA ALA A 689 -7.45 -12.13 14.24
C ALA A 689 -7.43 -10.60 14.38
N ARG A 690 -6.73 -9.91 13.45
CA ARG A 690 -6.53 -8.46 13.49
C ARG A 690 -7.28 -7.77 12.35
N SER A 691 -8.18 -6.82 12.68
CA SER A 691 -8.92 -5.95 11.73
C SER A 691 -9.59 -6.72 10.59
N GLY A 692 -10.32 -7.79 10.90
CA GLY A 692 -10.99 -8.63 9.91
C GLY A 692 -12.42 -8.21 9.58
N ALA A 693 -12.95 -8.76 8.47
CA ALA A 693 -14.34 -8.66 8.08
C ALA A 693 -14.99 -10.05 8.15
N TYR A 694 -15.73 -10.33 9.20
CA TYR A 694 -16.19 -11.68 9.56
C TYR A 694 -17.60 -12.02 9.08
N ASN A 695 -18.35 -11.00 8.63
CA ASN A 695 -19.67 -11.17 8.03
C ASN A 695 -19.70 -10.50 6.65
N ARG A 696 -19.66 -11.30 5.59
CA ARG A 696 -19.63 -10.82 4.20
C ARG A 696 -20.98 -10.33 3.70
N THR A 697 -22.08 -10.60 4.41
CA THR A 697 -23.37 -10.00 4.06
C THR A 697 -23.38 -8.48 4.22
N LEU A 698 -22.42 -7.91 4.98
CA LEU A 698 -22.21 -6.46 5.11
C LEU A 698 -21.41 -5.84 3.92
N THR A 699 -20.92 -6.68 3.01
CA THR A 699 -20.28 -6.24 1.75
C THR A 699 -20.99 -6.87 0.55
N PRO A 700 -22.30 -6.58 0.32
CA PRO A 700 -23.16 -7.39 -0.52
C PRO A 700 -22.90 -7.29 -2.03
N PHE A 701 -22.05 -6.34 -2.45
CA PHE A 701 -21.66 -6.13 -3.86
C PHE A 701 -20.24 -6.59 -4.16
N GLY A 702 -19.77 -7.64 -3.51
CA GLY A 702 -18.47 -8.26 -3.73
C GLY A 702 -17.44 -7.96 -2.63
N PHE A 703 -16.49 -8.87 -2.48
CA PHE A 703 -15.35 -8.75 -1.58
C PHE A 703 -14.15 -9.49 -2.18
N GLN A 704 -12.95 -8.97 -2.01
CA GLN A 704 -11.74 -9.55 -2.58
C GLN A 704 -11.92 -9.89 -4.08
N ALA A 705 -11.83 -11.16 -4.47
CA ALA A 705 -12.09 -11.63 -5.82
C ALA A 705 -13.55 -12.01 -6.09
N GLU A 706 -14.42 -12.06 -5.08
CA GLU A 706 -15.85 -12.34 -5.29
C GLU A 706 -16.51 -11.19 -6.05
N ARG A 707 -17.14 -11.49 -7.15
CA ARG A 707 -17.76 -10.54 -8.08
C ARG A 707 -19.28 -10.60 -8.09
N ARG A 708 -19.82 -11.73 -7.65
CA ARG A 708 -21.26 -11.93 -7.52
C ARG A 708 -21.73 -11.13 -6.31
N THR A 709 -22.91 -10.61 -6.42
CA THR A 709 -23.61 -9.98 -5.30
C THR A 709 -24.08 -11.03 -4.29
N LEU A 710 -24.39 -10.59 -3.08
CA LEU A 710 -25.01 -11.46 -2.06
C LEU A 710 -26.24 -12.22 -2.60
N TRP A 711 -27.07 -11.59 -3.42
CA TRP A 711 -28.30 -12.18 -3.97
C TRP A 711 -28.03 -13.15 -5.12
N GLU A 712 -26.91 -13.04 -5.81
CA GLU A 712 -26.46 -13.96 -6.86
C GLU A 712 -25.73 -15.19 -6.29
N ALA A 713 -25.10 -15.08 -5.11
CA ALA A 713 -24.29 -16.14 -4.50
C ALA A 713 -24.53 -16.24 -2.97
N THR A 714 -25.80 -16.26 -2.54
CA THR A 714 -26.18 -16.24 -1.12
C THR A 714 -25.47 -17.32 -0.31
N ASP A 715 -25.42 -18.56 -0.83
CA ASP A 715 -24.80 -19.69 -0.14
C ASP A 715 -23.30 -19.48 0.08
N THR A 716 -22.59 -18.92 -0.89
CA THR A 716 -21.17 -18.55 -0.78
C THR A 716 -20.96 -17.50 0.32
N TYR A 717 -21.76 -16.42 0.30
CA TYR A 717 -21.65 -15.36 1.31
C TYR A 717 -21.92 -15.85 2.72
N ILE A 718 -22.89 -16.78 2.89
CA ILE A 718 -23.18 -17.43 4.16
C ILE A 718 -22.05 -18.37 4.56
N GLY A 719 -21.65 -19.27 3.67
CA GLY A 719 -20.66 -20.31 3.92
C GLY A 719 -19.27 -19.77 4.30
N VAL A 720 -18.85 -18.66 3.69
CA VAL A 720 -17.53 -18.06 4.00
C VAL A 720 -17.57 -17.06 5.18
N SER A 721 -18.73 -16.77 5.78
CA SER A 721 -18.85 -15.79 6.86
C SER A 721 -18.69 -16.43 8.24
N PRO A 722 -17.52 -16.40 8.89
CA PRO A 722 -17.32 -17.08 10.17
C PRO A 722 -18.21 -16.54 11.30
N PHE A 723 -18.79 -15.35 11.15
CA PHE A 723 -19.81 -14.84 12.06
C PHE A 723 -21.06 -15.75 12.10
N LEU A 724 -21.46 -16.34 10.96
CA LEU A 724 -22.60 -17.22 10.84
C LEU A 724 -22.30 -18.68 11.28
N HIS A 725 -21.02 -18.95 11.55
CA HIS A 725 -20.51 -20.24 12.06
C HIS A 725 -19.82 -20.06 13.41
N ALA A 726 -20.17 -19.00 14.14
CA ALA A 726 -19.54 -18.68 15.43
C ALA A 726 -19.81 -19.71 16.53
N ASP A 727 -20.83 -20.56 16.38
CA ASP A 727 -21.13 -21.71 17.22
C ASP A 727 -20.14 -22.87 17.04
N GLY A 728 -19.38 -22.89 15.96
CA GLY A 728 -18.26 -23.81 15.70
C GLY A 728 -16.90 -23.30 16.12
N ILE A 729 -16.80 -22.09 16.68
CA ILE A 729 -15.51 -21.56 17.17
C ILE A 729 -15.33 -21.96 18.63
N ASP A 730 -14.72 -23.10 18.87
CA ASP A 730 -14.48 -23.65 20.20
C ASP A 730 -13.12 -23.19 20.78
N GLU A 731 -12.13 -22.89 19.91
CA GLU A 731 -10.81 -22.44 20.33
C GLU A 731 -10.80 -20.98 20.75
N PRO A 732 -9.92 -20.63 21.71
CA PRO A 732 -9.73 -19.25 22.14
C PRO A 732 -9.33 -18.33 21.00
N LEU A 733 -10.10 -17.26 20.74
CA LEU A 733 -9.84 -16.26 19.69
C LEU A 733 -9.61 -14.85 20.27
N LEU A 734 -8.39 -14.31 20.03
CA LEU A 734 -8.08 -12.92 20.28
C LEU A 734 -8.43 -12.07 19.06
N LEU A 735 -9.38 -11.15 19.25
CA LEU A 735 -9.77 -10.15 18.26
C LEU A 735 -9.11 -8.80 18.59
N VAL A 736 -8.42 -8.20 17.62
CA VAL A 736 -7.84 -6.86 17.76
C VAL A 736 -8.34 -6.01 16.61
N HIS A 737 -8.81 -4.76 16.89
CA HIS A 737 -9.33 -3.88 15.86
C HIS A 737 -9.06 -2.40 16.17
N GLY A 738 -8.70 -1.62 15.16
CA GLY A 738 -8.61 -0.16 15.28
C GLY A 738 -9.99 0.49 15.26
N GLN A 739 -10.30 1.34 16.25
CA GLN A 739 -11.62 2.00 16.33
C GLN A 739 -11.90 2.93 15.13
N MET A 740 -10.86 3.39 14.47
CA MET A 740 -10.92 4.28 13.31
C MET A 740 -10.60 3.54 12.02
N ASP A 741 -10.83 2.23 11.95
CA ASP A 741 -10.59 1.46 10.72
C ASP A 741 -11.47 1.99 9.59
N ASN A 742 -10.83 2.44 8.51
CA ASN A 742 -11.48 3.01 7.31
C ASN A 742 -11.28 2.17 6.05
N ASN A 743 -10.77 0.96 6.21
CA ASN A 743 -10.68 0.04 5.08
C ASN A 743 -12.07 -0.51 4.73
N SER A 744 -12.34 -0.63 3.43
CA SER A 744 -13.65 -1.08 2.94
C SER A 744 -14.00 -2.47 3.47
N GLY A 745 -15.14 -2.60 4.12
CA GLY A 745 -15.70 -3.84 4.66
C GLY A 745 -15.17 -4.28 6.01
N THR A 746 -14.03 -3.74 6.50
CA THR A 746 -13.46 -4.07 7.82
C THR A 746 -13.93 -3.09 8.89
N PHE A 747 -15.23 -2.89 9.01
CA PHE A 747 -15.79 -2.03 10.06
C PHE A 747 -15.45 -2.57 11.45
N PRO A 748 -15.14 -1.74 12.45
CA PRO A 748 -14.94 -2.17 13.84
C PRO A 748 -16.06 -3.05 14.38
N MET A 749 -17.29 -2.78 13.99
CA MET A 749 -18.48 -3.58 14.31
C MET A 749 -18.32 -5.06 13.94
N GLN A 750 -17.54 -5.41 12.91
CA GLN A 750 -17.29 -6.81 12.53
C GLN A 750 -16.68 -7.62 13.69
N SER A 751 -15.65 -7.07 14.35
CA SER A 751 -15.02 -7.70 15.51
C SER A 751 -15.92 -7.69 16.73
N GLU A 752 -16.65 -6.60 16.98
CA GLU A 752 -17.58 -6.49 18.11
C GLU A 752 -18.69 -7.54 18.02
N ARG A 753 -19.26 -7.76 16.84
CA ARG A 753 -20.34 -8.73 16.63
C ARG A 753 -19.83 -10.16 16.69
N LEU A 754 -18.67 -10.46 16.11
CA LEU A 754 -18.07 -11.79 16.22
C LEU A 754 -17.74 -12.13 17.69
N PHE A 755 -17.19 -11.20 18.46
CA PHE A 755 -16.94 -11.36 19.88
C PHE A 755 -18.24 -11.72 20.65
N GLN A 756 -19.32 -10.97 20.37
CA GLN A 756 -20.61 -11.22 21.01
C GLN A 756 -21.19 -12.59 20.64
N ALA A 757 -21.03 -13.00 19.37
CA ALA A 757 -21.52 -14.30 18.88
C ALA A 757 -20.76 -15.46 19.55
N ILE A 758 -19.43 -15.44 19.57
CA ILE A 758 -18.60 -16.44 20.24
C ILE A 758 -18.96 -16.53 21.72
N LYS A 759 -19.04 -15.38 22.41
CA LYS A 759 -19.42 -15.34 23.82
C LYS A 759 -20.83 -15.91 24.05
N GLY A 760 -21.78 -15.57 23.18
CA GLY A 760 -23.17 -16.05 23.27
C GLY A 760 -23.30 -17.55 23.14
N ASN A 761 -22.44 -18.20 22.36
CA ASN A 761 -22.36 -19.64 22.17
C ASN A 761 -21.46 -20.36 23.20
N GLY A 762 -20.88 -19.63 24.17
CA GLY A 762 -20.06 -20.22 25.23
C GLY A 762 -18.57 -20.36 24.91
N GLY A 763 -18.12 -19.90 23.74
CA GLY A 763 -16.73 -19.91 23.32
C GLY A 763 -15.86 -18.90 24.04
N THR A 764 -14.54 -19.06 23.95
CA THR A 764 -13.55 -18.19 24.60
C THR A 764 -13.04 -17.14 23.63
N SER A 765 -13.29 -15.87 23.93
CA SER A 765 -12.79 -14.77 23.09
C SER A 765 -12.39 -13.55 23.91
N ARG A 766 -11.44 -12.79 23.40
CA ARG A 766 -11.05 -11.47 23.92
C ARG A 766 -11.08 -10.45 22.80
N LEU A 767 -11.67 -9.30 23.03
CA LEU A 767 -11.72 -8.17 22.09
C LEU A 767 -10.88 -7.01 22.60
N VAL A 768 -9.94 -6.57 21.79
CA VAL A 768 -9.10 -5.39 22.02
C VAL A 768 -9.43 -4.34 20.96
N MET A 769 -10.06 -3.24 21.39
CA MET A 769 -10.38 -2.10 20.53
C MET A 769 -9.35 -1.00 20.78
N LEU A 770 -8.62 -0.61 19.73
CA LEU A 770 -7.51 0.35 19.81
C LEU A 770 -7.96 1.77 19.45
N PRO A 771 -8.01 2.70 20.41
CA PRO A 771 -8.42 4.08 20.18
C PRO A 771 -7.52 4.77 19.15
N GLY A 772 -8.11 5.56 18.25
CA GLY A 772 -7.38 6.33 17.24
C GLY A 772 -6.77 5.52 16.09
N GLU A 773 -6.64 4.21 16.24
CA GLU A 773 -6.02 3.37 15.22
C GLU A 773 -6.95 3.09 14.03
N SER A 774 -6.35 3.10 12.84
CA SER A 774 -7.00 2.73 11.59
C SER A 774 -6.82 1.23 11.32
N HIS A 775 -6.88 0.82 10.03
CA HIS A 775 -6.71 -0.57 9.61
C HIS A 775 -5.35 -1.16 10.02
N GLY A 776 -4.28 -0.37 10.02
CA GLY A 776 -2.96 -0.73 10.54
C GLY A 776 -2.62 0.09 11.78
N TYR A 777 -2.04 -0.56 12.80
CA TYR A 777 -1.74 0.07 14.10
C TYR A 777 -0.41 0.82 14.05
N ARG A 778 -0.40 2.06 14.51
CA ARG A 778 0.73 2.98 14.38
C ARG A 778 1.25 3.51 15.72
N ALA A 779 0.37 3.83 16.67
CA ALA A 779 0.80 4.37 17.94
C ALA A 779 1.68 3.37 18.70
N ARG A 780 2.78 3.87 19.28
CA ARG A 780 3.69 3.07 20.10
C ARG A 780 2.95 2.29 21.18
N GLU A 781 2.06 2.96 21.90
CA GLU A 781 1.27 2.37 22.98
C GLU A 781 0.36 1.25 22.47
N SER A 782 -0.31 1.46 21.32
CA SER A 782 -1.17 0.45 20.69
C SER A 782 -0.37 -0.77 20.24
N VAL A 783 0.77 -0.54 19.58
CA VAL A 783 1.66 -1.61 19.09
C VAL A 783 2.22 -2.45 20.23
N MET A 784 2.69 -1.79 21.31
CA MET A 784 3.19 -2.45 22.52
C MET A 784 2.08 -3.30 23.17
N HIS A 785 0.88 -2.74 23.29
CA HIS A 785 -0.28 -3.42 23.87
C HIS A 785 -0.68 -4.65 23.05
N VAL A 786 -0.74 -4.52 21.70
CA VAL A 786 -1.04 -5.65 20.81
C VAL A 786 -0.03 -6.78 20.96
N GLN A 787 1.26 -6.46 21.10
CA GLN A 787 2.28 -7.48 21.32
C GLN A 787 2.12 -8.16 22.68
N ALA A 788 1.89 -7.37 23.76
CA ALA A 788 1.67 -7.91 25.11
C ALA A 788 0.45 -8.84 25.14
N GLU A 789 -0.69 -8.41 24.57
CA GLU A 789 -1.91 -9.21 24.51
C GLU A 789 -1.71 -10.50 23.69
N SER A 790 -1.03 -10.39 22.54
CA SER A 790 -0.80 -11.52 21.66
C SER A 790 0.12 -12.58 22.30
N ILE A 791 1.19 -12.14 22.96
CA ILE A 791 2.14 -13.05 23.67
C ILE A 791 1.42 -13.75 24.82
N ASP A 792 0.71 -13.01 25.67
CA ASP A 792 -0.04 -13.58 26.80
C ASP A 792 -1.12 -14.56 26.34
N TRP A 793 -1.83 -14.23 25.25
CA TRP A 793 -2.88 -15.07 24.70
C TRP A 793 -2.34 -16.44 24.28
N LEU A 794 -1.28 -16.45 23.48
CA LEU A 794 -0.67 -17.68 23.02
C LEU A 794 -0.01 -18.47 24.15
N GLN A 795 0.66 -17.81 25.09
CA GLN A 795 1.23 -18.48 26.26
C GLN A 795 0.17 -19.17 27.12
N ARG A 796 -0.97 -18.53 27.30
CA ARG A 796 -2.07 -19.06 28.11
C ARG A 796 -2.72 -20.29 27.51
N TYR A 797 -2.97 -20.30 26.21
CA TYR A 797 -3.81 -21.31 25.57
C TYR A 797 -3.04 -22.37 24.81
N VAL A 798 -1.80 -22.09 24.43
CA VAL A 798 -0.98 -23.00 23.62
C VAL A 798 0.37 -23.33 24.30
N GLY A 799 1.01 -22.35 24.94
CA GLY A 799 2.34 -22.50 25.53
C GLY A 799 2.39 -23.32 26.84
N ALA A 800 1.31 -23.38 27.59
CA ALA A 800 1.29 -23.86 29.00
C ALA A 800 1.06 -25.38 29.18
N ARG A 801 1.05 -26.19 28.13
CA ARG A 801 1.03 -27.65 28.35
C ARG A 801 2.42 -28.15 28.74
N SER A 802 2.67 -28.29 30.05
CA SER A 802 3.71 -29.18 30.56
C SER A 802 3.45 -30.58 30.01
N VAL A 803 4.46 -31.17 29.43
CA VAL A 803 4.45 -32.61 29.11
C VAL A 803 4.40 -33.32 30.47
N ASP A 804 3.25 -33.87 30.85
CA ASP A 804 3.13 -34.95 31.82
C ASP A 804 3.44 -36.28 31.13
#